data_c1c18886f7a07cbee0625898212faae7
#
_entry.id   c1c18886f7a07cbee0625898212faae7
#
_cell.length_a   1.000
_cell.length_b   1.000
_cell.length_c   1.000
_cell.angle_alpha   90.00
_cell.angle_beta   90.00
_cell.angle_gamma   90.00
#
_symmetry.space_group_name_H-M   'P 1'
#
loop_
_entity.id
_entity.type
_entity.pdbx_description
1 polymer ?
#
loop_
_entity_poly.entity_id
_entity_poly.type
_entity_poly.pdbx_seq_one_letter_code
_entity_poly.pdbx_strand_id
1 'polypeptide(L)'
;MATSGTVKTNTKYGSYFWVKWEISGSQDIAGNKTTISWSCGLSPGEKYYTNAIKMGAVVINGQTVYSGGTYSDITDYKDRTFASGTLDISHNNDGSKTFTVSAFSGWLYGNGDYTASAESFALPAIPRAATITSAPNFTDVDNPAIAYANPAGSAVSALDVCISLTGSASDIAYRAVSISGGSYSFRLSDAERAVLRNNTTLTRKVVFLLRTKIGSTYYYDTVERTFTVTNNAATRPNEAIAVAPVSALSAPFNALYIQGRTRAKITHTAGGKFGATIKQYSASVEGKAYSGKTVTSDALQTPGVLTITGTATDSRGFSATASKPVTVLAYNTPSVVRNGNTGRFVCARSTSDGTISEDGTALYVECSKSFSPLANNNKCTLRLRYAAEGGSWSSWITLLAESAGNDYAGVVPGVTLSVSVVYTIEIQAVDKLGESGSVETRIPTSEMTFHLGENGKAVGIGRYASETGEKRLDVAWDTHLEKGLQVGGATTLGGNLRGKYLTGTWLQTTEATDLSKAPPKIAVLDNAGWIYYRTLEELRADLGIDDYIVEQGTKGIWTYRKWNSGIGEYWGKEQGFTLETGWHRSPAAPFTVVNAIDSVITVTNWYGNDDNRDARPNIIICGGIYNDGSISVYNRNYDGTAGTGYRAYYYDVKTHWK
;
A
#
# COMPACT_ATOMS: atom_id res chain seq x y z
N MET A 1 46.57 -45.61 0.16
CA MET A 1 46.99 -44.42 0.90
C MET A 1 48.07 -44.83 1.87
N ALA A 2 49.17 -44.16 1.86
CA ALA A 2 50.32 -44.51 2.67
C ALA A 2 50.31 -43.81 4.02
N THR A 3 50.57 -44.52 5.09
CA THR A 3 50.77 -43.97 6.44
C THR A 3 52.25 -43.82 6.80
N SER A 4 53.11 -44.42 5.99
CA SER A 4 54.56 -44.28 6.05
C SER A 4 55.16 -44.60 4.68
N GLY A 5 56.40 -44.21 4.47
CA GLY A 5 57.11 -44.49 3.25
C GLY A 5 58.63 -44.35 3.43
N THR A 6 59.36 -44.93 2.49
CA THR A 6 60.81 -44.85 2.47
C THR A 6 61.26 -44.65 1.03
N VAL A 7 61.93 -43.56 0.77
CA VAL A 7 62.61 -43.30 -0.51
C VAL A 7 64.10 -43.56 -0.30
N LYS A 8 64.69 -44.34 -1.18
CA LYS A 8 66.10 -44.70 -1.09
C LYS A 8 66.84 -44.58 -2.40
N THR A 9 68.11 -44.30 -2.31
CA THR A 9 68.97 -44.27 -3.48
C THR A 9 69.16 -45.64 -4.06
N ASN A 10 69.70 -45.67 -5.27
CA ASN A 10 70.31 -46.89 -5.74
C ASN A 10 71.26 -47.52 -4.67
N THR A 11 71.30 -48.83 -4.64
CA THR A 11 72.16 -49.58 -3.67
C THR A 11 73.48 -49.98 -4.32
N LYS A 12 74.57 -49.62 -3.68
CA LYS A 12 75.91 -50.09 -4.06
C LYS A 12 76.59 -50.75 -2.87
N TYR A 13 77.06 -51.92 -3.08
CA TYR A 13 77.73 -52.74 -2.02
C TYR A 13 76.92 -52.83 -0.70
N GLY A 14 75.61 -52.99 -0.86
CA GLY A 14 74.67 -53.01 0.25
C GLY A 14 74.33 -51.71 0.90
N SER A 15 74.98 -50.61 0.54
CA SER A 15 74.74 -49.27 1.11
C SER A 15 73.73 -48.47 0.28
N TYR A 16 72.93 -47.69 0.95
CA TYR A 16 72.01 -46.73 0.33
C TYR A 16 71.69 -45.62 1.34
N PHE A 17 71.44 -44.44 0.82
CA PHE A 17 70.84 -43.33 1.57
C PHE A 17 69.35 -43.46 1.53
N TRP A 18 68.67 -43.03 2.60
CA TRP A 18 67.28 -43.18 2.75
C TRP A 18 66.63 -41.92 3.36
N VAL A 19 65.37 -41.68 2.99
CA VAL A 19 64.46 -40.77 3.66
C VAL A 19 63.24 -41.59 4.05
N LYS A 20 62.94 -41.63 5.32
CA LYS A 20 61.78 -42.31 5.89
C LYS A 20 60.84 -41.28 6.38
N TRP A 21 59.56 -41.54 6.26
CA TRP A 21 58.53 -40.73 6.84
C TRP A 21 57.40 -41.62 7.33
N GLU A 22 56.65 -41.14 8.35
CA GLU A 22 55.44 -41.75 8.85
C GLU A 22 54.53 -40.71 9.44
N ILE A 23 53.23 -40.98 9.47
CA ILE A 23 52.25 -40.08 10.10
C ILE A 23 52.51 -40.05 11.60
N SER A 24 52.70 -38.85 12.16
CA SER A 24 52.94 -38.63 13.58
C SER A 24 51.62 -38.22 14.27
N GLY A 25 51.02 -39.19 15.01
CA GLY A 25 49.77 -38.93 15.72
C GLY A 25 48.51 -38.97 14.87
N SER A 26 47.43 -38.35 15.37
CA SER A 26 46.19 -38.21 14.64
C SER A 26 46.23 -37.02 13.69
N GLN A 27 45.55 -37.13 12.55
CA GLN A 27 45.38 -36.01 11.63
C GLN A 27 44.64 -34.83 12.29
N ASP A 28 45.06 -33.62 12.04
CA ASP A 28 44.36 -32.40 12.47
C ASP A 28 43.23 -32.11 11.51
N ILE A 29 42.04 -32.59 11.85
CA ILE A 29 40.81 -32.40 11.02
C ILE A 29 40.45 -30.92 10.92
N ALA A 30 40.56 -30.16 12.00
CA ALA A 30 40.21 -28.75 12.04
C ALA A 30 41.17 -27.90 11.21
N GLY A 31 42.48 -28.16 11.40
CA GLY A 31 43.53 -27.47 10.65
C GLY A 31 43.74 -27.97 9.23
N ASN A 32 43.07 -29.07 8.84
CA ASN A 32 43.21 -29.71 7.53
C ASN A 32 44.66 -30.05 7.19
N LYS A 33 45.37 -30.62 8.15
CA LYS A 33 46.80 -30.96 8.02
C LYS A 33 47.14 -32.30 8.66
N THR A 34 48.15 -32.94 8.12
CA THR A 34 48.75 -34.13 8.67
C THR A 34 50.18 -33.82 9.05
N THR A 35 50.53 -34.10 10.30
CA THR A 35 51.93 -34.05 10.74
C THR A 35 52.59 -35.36 10.41
N ILE A 36 53.69 -35.30 9.72
CA ILE A 36 54.57 -36.46 9.51
C ILE A 36 55.82 -36.31 10.34
N SER A 37 56.32 -37.41 10.91
CA SER A 37 57.69 -37.50 11.32
C SER A 37 58.54 -37.97 10.14
N TRP A 38 59.67 -37.39 9.99
CA TRP A 38 60.59 -37.77 8.94
C TRP A 38 61.99 -37.97 9.53
N SER A 39 62.73 -38.79 8.88
CA SER A 39 64.18 -38.96 9.16
C SER A 39 64.92 -39.29 7.88
N CYS A 40 66.14 -38.90 7.82
CA CYS A 40 67.01 -39.22 6.70
C CYS A 40 68.38 -39.72 7.22
N GLY A 41 68.99 -40.54 6.42
CA GLY A 41 70.23 -41.16 6.84
C GLY A 41 70.86 -42.09 5.81
N LEU A 42 71.75 -42.88 6.30
CA LEU A 42 72.51 -43.89 5.57
C LEU A 42 72.30 -45.24 6.18
N SER A 43 72.05 -46.27 5.36
CA SER A 43 72.22 -47.69 5.69
C SER A 43 73.53 -48.13 5.09
N PRO A 44 74.53 -48.30 5.90
CA PRO A 44 75.85 -48.77 5.42
C PRO A 44 75.79 -50.25 5.10
N GLY A 45 76.34 -50.62 3.97
CA GLY A 45 76.45 -52.01 3.59
C GLY A 45 77.60 -52.70 4.33
N GLU A 46 78.12 -53.78 3.75
CA GLU A 46 79.18 -54.60 4.30
C GLU A 46 80.59 -53.93 4.23
N LYS A 47 80.73 -52.79 3.63
CA LYS A 47 81.98 -52.07 3.52
C LYS A 47 82.08 -50.99 4.58
N TYR A 48 83.22 -50.99 5.27
CA TYR A 48 83.57 -49.98 6.24
C TYR A 48 84.00 -48.67 5.60
N TYR A 49 83.40 -47.55 6.02
CA TYR A 49 83.69 -46.21 5.49
C TYR A 49 84.25 -45.31 6.60
N THR A 50 85.50 -44.97 6.52
CA THR A 50 86.19 -44.08 7.46
C THR A 50 86.28 -42.66 6.99
N ASN A 51 85.90 -42.39 5.77
CA ASN A 51 86.02 -41.05 5.09
C ASN A 51 84.69 -40.49 4.69
N ALA A 52 84.74 -39.21 4.31
CA ALA A 52 83.58 -38.35 4.09
C ALA A 52 82.37 -39.01 3.45
N ILE A 53 81.23 -38.85 4.10
CA ILE A 53 79.90 -39.15 3.67
C ILE A 53 79.19 -37.82 3.39
N LYS A 54 78.62 -37.69 2.26
CA LYS A 54 77.80 -36.53 1.95
C LYS A 54 76.37 -36.94 1.62
N MET A 55 75.43 -36.26 2.21
CA MET A 55 74.06 -36.42 1.84
C MET A 55 73.57 -35.04 1.38
N GLY A 56 72.92 -35.02 0.22
CA GLY A 56 72.33 -33.80 -0.35
C GLY A 56 71.12 -33.33 0.46
N ALA A 57 70.64 -32.21 0.12
CA ALA A 57 69.41 -31.67 0.71
C ALA A 57 68.22 -32.62 0.51
N VAL A 58 67.37 -32.71 1.51
CA VAL A 58 66.10 -33.39 1.44
C VAL A 58 64.96 -32.38 1.45
N VAL A 59 64.13 -32.48 0.44
CA VAL A 59 62.95 -31.66 0.27
C VAL A 59 61.72 -32.54 0.34
N ILE A 60 60.83 -32.22 1.27
CA ILE A 60 59.53 -32.91 1.43
C ILE A 60 58.42 -31.87 1.21
N ASN A 61 57.52 -32.18 0.34
CA ASN A 61 56.39 -31.29 0.01
C ASN A 61 56.83 -29.86 -0.40
N GLY A 62 57.95 -29.73 -1.12
CA GLY A 62 58.53 -28.46 -1.53
C GLY A 62 59.29 -27.68 -0.43
N GLN A 63 59.35 -28.20 0.79
CA GLN A 63 60.07 -27.60 1.89
C GLN A 63 61.38 -28.35 2.12
N THR A 64 62.48 -27.64 2.19
CA THR A 64 63.80 -28.19 2.57
C THR A 64 63.75 -28.52 4.04
N VAL A 65 63.71 -29.82 4.37
CA VAL A 65 63.69 -30.31 5.76
C VAL A 65 65.08 -30.62 6.29
N TYR A 66 66.00 -30.87 5.37
CA TYR A 66 67.41 -31.04 5.69
C TYR A 66 68.25 -30.43 4.58
N SER A 67 69.20 -29.59 4.94
CA SER A 67 69.98 -28.79 3.96
C SER A 67 71.20 -29.55 3.40
N GLY A 68 71.33 -30.76 3.78
CA GLY A 68 72.48 -31.57 3.44
C GLY A 68 73.61 -31.45 4.46
N GLY A 69 74.54 -32.38 4.40
CA GLY A 69 75.65 -32.39 5.33
C GLY A 69 76.77 -33.31 4.89
N THR A 70 77.92 -33.09 5.50
CA THR A 70 79.10 -33.96 5.34
C THR A 70 79.39 -34.62 6.71
N TYR A 71 79.61 -35.90 6.73
CA TYR A 71 79.84 -36.69 7.91
C TYR A 71 81.11 -37.52 7.72
N SER A 72 81.85 -37.79 8.82
CA SER A 72 83.02 -38.64 8.87
C SER A 72 82.79 -39.74 9.84
N ASP A 73 83.56 -40.82 9.74
CA ASP A 73 83.72 -41.91 10.74
C ASP A 73 82.47 -42.79 10.99
N ILE A 74 82.04 -43.49 9.94
CA ILE A 74 81.23 -44.68 10.16
C ILE A 74 82.12 -45.85 10.54
N THR A 75 82.08 -46.22 11.81
CA THR A 75 82.85 -47.30 12.35
C THR A 75 82.05 -48.57 12.70
N ASP A 76 80.72 -48.48 12.45
CA ASP A 76 79.82 -49.58 12.66
C ASP A 76 78.88 -49.79 11.46
N TYR A 77 78.38 -50.98 11.29
CA TYR A 77 77.44 -51.32 10.17
C TYR A 77 75.96 -51.03 10.51
N LYS A 78 75.76 -50.09 11.38
CA LYS A 78 74.36 -49.71 11.79
C LYS A 78 73.85 -48.52 10.97
N ASP A 79 72.56 -48.53 10.79
CA ASP A 79 71.84 -47.42 10.21
C ASP A 79 72.16 -46.13 10.98
N ARG A 80 72.51 -45.07 10.26
CA ARG A 80 72.72 -43.72 10.80
C ARG A 80 71.66 -42.75 10.36
N THR A 81 71.01 -42.12 11.32
CA THR A 81 70.15 -41.01 11.10
C THR A 81 70.96 -39.70 11.11
N PHE A 82 70.89 -38.92 10.05
CA PHE A 82 71.61 -37.65 9.97
C PHE A 82 70.73 -36.50 10.47
N ALA A 83 69.43 -36.55 10.21
CA ALA A 83 68.46 -35.63 10.71
C ALA A 83 67.09 -36.32 10.85
N SER A 84 66.30 -35.74 11.72
CA SER A 84 64.91 -36.12 11.89
C SER A 84 64.13 -34.92 12.37
N GLY A 85 62.87 -34.93 12.17
CA GLY A 85 61.97 -33.84 12.59
C GLY A 85 60.53 -34.16 12.27
N THR A 86 59.72 -33.16 12.40
CA THR A 86 58.32 -33.22 12.02
C THR A 86 58.04 -32.17 10.96
N LEU A 87 57.02 -32.42 10.11
CA LEU A 87 56.57 -31.53 9.09
C LEU A 87 55.03 -31.56 9.01
N ASP A 88 54.43 -30.40 9.11
CA ASP A 88 53.01 -30.25 8.87
C ASP A 88 52.73 -30.13 7.36
N ILE A 89 51.90 -31.02 6.86
CA ILE A 89 51.50 -31.05 5.45
C ILE A 89 50.04 -30.67 5.38
N SER A 90 49.74 -29.48 4.85
CA SER A 90 48.37 -29.02 4.58
C SER A 90 47.75 -29.82 3.43
N HIS A 91 46.53 -30.24 3.62
CA HIS A 91 45.74 -30.94 2.61
C HIS A 91 45.02 -29.94 1.69
N ASN A 92 44.60 -30.41 0.54
CA ASN A 92 43.72 -29.68 -0.37
C ASN A 92 42.37 -29.39 0.29
N ASN A 93 41.59 -28.49 -0.28
CA ASN A 93 40.26 -28.12 0.27
C ASN A 93 39.28 -29.32 0.35
N ASP A 94 39.44 -30.32 -0.50
CA ASP A 94 38.68 -31.57 -0.48
C ASP A 94 39.21 -32.60 0.56
N GLY A 95 40.26 -32.23 1.28
CA GLY A 95 40.92 -33.10 2.26
C GLY A 95 41.90 -34.09 1.69
N SER A 96 42.04 -34.22 0.38
CA SER A 96 43.04 -35.04 -0.28
C SER A 96 44.43 -34.42 -0.18
N LYS A 97 45.47 -35.23 -0.22
CA LYS A 97 46.83 -34.73 -0.33
C LYS A 97 47.75 -35.81 -0.92
N THR A 98 48.46 -35.40 -1.94
CA THR A 98 49.65 -36.08 -2.39
C THR A 98 50.83 -35.16 -2.15
N PHE A 99 51.87 -35.65 -1.55
CA PHE A 99 53.12 -34.95 -1.37
C PHE A 99 54.27 -35.70 -1.99
N THR A 100 55.35 -35.01 -2.25
CA THR A 100 56.54 -35.59 -2.89
C THR A 100 57.73 -35.46 -1.96
N VAL A 101 58.45 -36.51 -1.83
CA VAL A 101 59.84 -36.49 -1.43
C VAL A 101 60.65 -36.30 -2.70
N SER A 102 61.30 -35.17 -2.82
CA SER A 102 62.07 -34.81 -4.04
C SER A 102 63.27 -35.72 -4.21
N ALA A 103 63.77 -35.81 -5.41
CA ALA A 103 65.01 -36.50 -5.68
C ALA A 103 66.14 -35.95 -4.79
N PHE A 104 66.97 -36.82 -4.28
CA PHE A 104 68.10 -36.44 -3.49
C PHE A 104 69.31 -37.28 -3.87
N SER A 105 70.48 -36.83 -3.45
CA SER A 105 71.73 -37.48 -3.74
C SER A 105 72.50 -37.80 -2.46
N GLY A 106 73.35 -38.73 -2.58
CA GLY A 106 74.33 -39.06 -1.57
C GLY A 106 75.70 -39.41 -2.21
N TRP A 107 76.71 -39.36 -1.44
CA TRP A 107 78.06 -39.71 -1.89
C TRP A 107 78.76 -40.38 -0.74
N LEU A 108 79.44 -41.50 -1.09
CA LEU A 108 80.27 -42.21 -0.19
C LEU A 108 81.67 -42.35 -0.77
N TYR A 109 82.70 -42.09 0.09
CA TYR A 109 84.06 -42.25 -0.32
C TYR A 109 84.31 -43.68 -0.80
N GLY A 110 84.89 -43.83 -1.97
CA GLY A 110 85.16 -45.09 -2.59
C GLY A 110 83.97 -45.79 -3.34
N ASN A 111 82.73 -45.33 -3.11
CA ASN A 111 81.53 -45.85 -3.78
C ASN A 111 80.92 -44.88 -4.78
N GLY A 112 81.29 -43.59 -4.72
CA GLY A 112 80.80 -42.56 -5.58
C GLY A 112 79.39 -42.08 -5.26
N ASP A 113 78.70 -41.57 -6.27
CA ASP A 113 77.39 -40.98 -6.19
C ASP A 113 76.25 -41.95 -6.08
N TYR A 114 75.31 -41.64 -5.24
CA TYR A 114 74.01 -42.26 -5.05
C TYR A 114 72.92 -41.31 -5.45
N THR A 115 71.89 -41.77 -6.08
CA THR A 115 70.76 -40.97 -6.50
C THR A 115 69.46 -41.66 -6.19
N ALA A 116 68.53 -40.94 -5.68
CA ALA A 116 67.12 -41.29 -5.52
C ALA A 116 66.25 -40.45 -6.45
N SER A 117 65.34 -41.11 -7.11
CA SER A 117 64.30 -40.39 -7.83
C SER A 117 63.26 -39.80 -6.87
N ALA A 118 62.59 -38.79 -7.29
CA ALA A 118 61.44 -38.25 -6.55
C ALA A 118 60.32 -39.30 -6.48
N GLU A 119 59.70 -39.39 -5.34
CA GLU A 119 58.55 -40.28 -5.13
C GLU A 119 57.39 -39.50 -4.52
N SER A 120 56.20 -39.82 -4.98
CA SER A 120 54.97 -39.19 -4.50
C SER A 120 54.13 -40.13 -3.68
N PHE A 121 53.59 -39.65 -2.60
CA PHE A 121 52.81 -40.40 -1.61
C PHE A 121 51.47 -39.76 -1.37
N ALA A 122 50.39 -40.53 -1.50
CA ALA A 122 49.06 -40.06 -1.16
C ALA A 122 48.76 -40.34 0.34
N LEU A 123 48.60 -39.29 1.10
CA LEU A 123 48.17 -39.39 2.51
C LEU A 123 46.70 -39.84 2.62
N PRO A 124 46.31 -40.47 3.76
CA PRO A 124 44.90 -40.64 4.04
C PRO A 124 44.19 -39.29 4.01
N ALA A 125 43.07 -39.24 3.28
CA ALA A 125 42.29 -38.00 3.20
C ALA A 125 41.74 -37.62 4.58
N ILE A 126 41.81 -36.33 4.85
CA ILE A 126 41.18 -35.76 6.05
C ILE A 126 39.69 -35.55 5.75
N PRO A 127 38.80 -36.15 6.53
CA PRO A 127 37.38 -35.92 6.35
C PRO A 127 37.05 -34.44 6.53
N ARG A 128 36.54 -33.81 5.48
CA ARG A 128 36.17 -32.38 5.52
C ARG A 128 34.72 -32.25 5.90
N ALA A 129 34.41 -31.24 6.70
CA ALA A 129 33.03 -30.89 6.96
C ALA A 129 32.32 -30.54 5.64
N ALA A 130 31.08 -30.92 5.53
CA ALA A 130 30.22 -30.53 4.42
C ALA A 130 29.97 -29.03 4.46
N THR A 131 29.78 -28.45 3.29
CA THR A 131 29.52 -27.02 3.13
C THR A 131 28.26 -26.77 2.33
N ILE A 132 27.52 -25.73 2.69
CA ILE A 132 26.38 -25.26 1.93
C ILE A 132 26.88 -24.47 0.71
N THR A 133 26.66 -25.01 -0.48
CA THR A 133 27.10 -24.36 -1.73
C THR A 133 26.08 -23.36 -2.27
N SER A 134 24.81 -23.53 -1.90
CA SER A 134 23.73 -22.59 -2.26
C SER A 134 22.59 -22.68 -1.26
N ALA A 135 22.01 -21.55 -0.95
CA ALA A 135 20.75 -21.43 -0.20
C ALA A 135 19.98 -20.20 -0.70
N PRO A 136 18.65 -20.27 -0.83
CA PRO A 136 17.84 -19.14 -1.30
C PRO A 136 17.44 -18.21 -0.16
N ASN A 137 17.12 -16.95 -0.49
CA ASN A 137 16.13 -16.22 0.27
C ASN A 137 14.77 -16.87 0.00
N PHE A 138 13.85 -16.84 0.95
CA PHE A 138 12.56 -17.50 0.78
C PHE A 138 11.46 -16.81 1.58
N THR A 139 10.23 -17.17 1.26
CA THR A 139 9.04 -16.65 1.91
C THR A 139 8.36 -17.70 2.76
N ASP A 140 7.36 -17.28 3.52
CA ASP A 140 6.56 -18.17 4.38
C ASP A 140 5.68 -19.17 3.61
N VAL A 141 5.56 -19.04 2.30
CA VAL A 141 4.82 -19.99 1.45
C VAL A 141 5.75 -20.97 0.71
N ASP A 142 7.05 -20.69 0.70
CA ASP A 142 8.02 -21.50 -0.01
C ASP A 142 8.44 -22.73 0.79
N ASN A 143 9.04 -23.68 0.08
CA ASN A 143 9.80 -24.78 0.61
C ASN A 143 11.25 -24.61 0.14
N PRO A 144 12.10 -23.92 0.92
CA PRO A 144 13.45 -23.61 0.48
C PRO A 144 14.28 -24.86 0.24
N ALA A 145 15.07 -24.85 -0.82
CA ALA A 145 16.03 -25.90 -1.12
C ALA A 145 17.45 -25.37 -0.97
N ILE A 146 18.29 -26.12 -0.28
CA ILE A 146 19.74 -25.86 -0.22
C ILE A 146 20.48 -26.86 -1.10
N ALA A 147 21.58 -26.40 -1.66
CA ALA A 147 22.59 -27.30 -2.22
C ALA A 147 23.79 -27.36 -1.26
N TYR A 148 24.40 -28.52 -1.15
CA TYR A 148 25.56 -28.73 -0.29
C TYR A 148 26.51 -29.73 -0.91
N ALA A 149 27.77 -29.61 -0.56
CA ALA A 149 28.82 -30.56 -0.93
C ALA A 149 29.37 -31.24 0.30
N ASN A 150 29.59 -32.54 0.20
CA ASN A 150 30.29 -33.31 1.23
C ASN A 150 31.58 -33.88 0.67
N PRO A 151 32.71 -33.19 0.80
CA PRO A 151 34.00 -33.68 0.29
C PRO A 151 34.50 -34.92 1.02
N ALA A 152 34.01 -35.18 2.23
CA ALA A 152 34.39 -36.37 3.00
C ALA A 152 33.64 -37.63 2.57
N GLY A 153 32.56 -37.53 1.81
CA GLY A 153 31.76 -38.65 1.35
C GLY A 153 31.30 -39.56 2.49
N SER A 154 31.56 -40.85 2.38
CA SER A 154 31.19 -41.85 3.38
C SER A 154 32.01 -41.82 4.70
N ALA A 155 33.02 -40.94 4.80
CA ALA A 155 33.80 -40.79 6.05
C ALA A 155 33.03 -40.02 7.13
N VAL A 156 31.92 -39.35 6.79
CA VAL A 156 31.04 -38.76 7.79
C VAL A 156 30.02 -39.78 8.29
N SER A 157 29.66 -39.69 9.56
CA SER A 157 28.68 -40.60 10.15
C SER A 157 27.23 -40.07 10.05
N ALA A 158 27.04 -38.77 9.94
CA ALA A 158 25.75 -38.13 9.70
C ALA A 158 25.91 -36.72 9.12
N LEU A 159 24.94 -36.32 8.31
CA LEU A 159 24.72 -34.97 7.86
C LEU A 159 23.30 -34.57 8.20
N ASP A 160 23.14 -33.45 8.87
CA ASP A 160 21.83 -32.91 9.17
C ASP A 160 21.79 -31.41 8.87
N VAL A 161 20.62 -30.95 8.46
CA VAL A 161 20.36 -29.52 8.19
C VAL A 161 19.19 -29.01 9.00
N CYS A 162 19.29 -27.80 9.48
CA CYS A 162 18.17 -27.09 10.11
C CYS A 162 18.10 -25.64 9.67
N ILE A 163 17.02 -24.95 10.05
CA ILE A 163 16.92 -23.50 9.94
C ILE A 163 16.89 -22.93 11.36
N SER A 164 17.75 -21.95 11.60
CA SER A 164 17.88 -21.24 12.87
C SER A 164 17.48 -19.77 12.70
N LEU A 165 16.89 -19.22 13.74
CA LEU A 165 16.59 -17.78 13.83
C LEU A 165 17.73 -16.99 14.48
N THR A 166 18.62 -17.68 15.20
CA THR A 166 19.72 -17.08 15.98
C THR A 166 21.10 -17.47 15.47
N GLY A 167 21.17 -18.47 14.59
CA GLY A 167 22.43 -19.04 14.11
C GLY A 167 23.02 -20.14 15.00
N SER A 168 22.42 -20.44 16.14
CA SER A 168 22.92 -21.45 17.11
C SER A 168 21.87 -22.49 17.52
N ALA A 169 20.58 -22.15 17.47
CA ALA A 169 19.49 -23.04 17.82
C ALA A 169 18.83 -23.63 16.58
N SER A 170 18.30 -24.86 16.68
CA SER A 170 17.50 -25.49 15.62
C SER A 170 16.02 -25.12 15.79
N ASP A 171 15.65 -23.90 15.45
CA ASP A 171 14.25 -23.44 15.53
C ASP A 171 13.34 -24.25 14.61
N ILE A 172 13.85 -24.65 13.46
CA ILE A 172 13.28 -25.70 12.62
C ILE A 172 14.18 -26.91 12.77
N ALA A 173 13.61 -27.98 13.25
CA ALA A 173 14.37 -29.17 13.69
C ALA A 173 15.36 -29.69 12.63
N TYR A 174 16.45 -30.29 13.12
CA TYR A 174 17.41 -30.95 12.26
C TYR A 174 16.77 -32.09 11.48
N ARG A 175 17.14 -32.22 10.23
CA ARG A 175 16.70 -33.22 9.29
C ARG A 175 17.92 -33.88 8.64
N ALA A 176 17.95 -35.20 8.67
CA ALA A 176 19.01 -35.94 8.02
C ALA A 176 18.97 -35.72 6.50
N VAL A 177 20.15 -35.53 5.92
CA VAL A 177 20.34 -35.37 4.49
C VAL A 177 21.35 -36.37 3.95
N SER A 178 21.38 -36.52 2.63
CA SER A 178 22.26 -37.50 1.98
C SER A 178 23.74 -37.21 2.26
N ILE A 179 24.49 -38.21 2.70
CA ILE A 179 25.95 -38.09 2.87
C ILE A 179 26.71 -38.01 1.54
N SER A 180 26.08 -38.36 0.42
CA SER A 180 26.69 -38.19 -0.91
C SER A 180 26.72 -36.76 -1.42
N GLY A 181 26.17 -35.81 -0.67
CA GLY A 181 25.99 -34.44 -1.13
C GLY A 181 24.74 -34.28 -2.00
N GLY A 182 24.54 -33.08 -2.55
CA GLY A 182 23.42 -32.77 -3.43
C GLY A 182 22.58 -31.62 -2.95
N SER A 183 21.25 -31.81 -2.97
CA SER A 183 20.30 -30.81 -2.52
C SER A 183 19.31 -31.38 -1.52
N TYR A 184 18.79 -30.50 -0.66
CA TYR A 184 17.72 -30.83 0.26
C TYR A 184 16.64 -29.75 0.23
N SER A 185 15.41 -30.17 -0.02
CA SER A 185 14.25 -29.27 0.02
C SER A 185 13.52 -29.42 1.35
N PHE A 186 13.46 -28.36 2.11
CA PHE A 186 12.67 -28.32 3.32
C PHE A 186 11.17 -28.39 2.97
N ARG A 187 10.46 -29.31 3.57
CA ARG A 187 9.00 -29.32 3.57
C ARG A 187 8.55 -28.79 4.93
N LEU A 188 8.26 -27.48 4.94
CA LEU A 188 7.88 -26.79 6.16
C LEU A 188 6.42 -27.09 6.50
N SER A 189 6.17 -27.56 7.71
CA SER A 189 4.82 -27.69 8.28
C SER A 189 4.26 -26.32 8.66
N ASP A 190 2.95 -26.22 8.87
CA ASP A 190 2.31 -24.98 9.31
C ASP A 190 2.83 -24.48 10.66
N ALA A 191 3.18 -25.41 11.57
CA ALA A 191 3.79 -25.07 12.86
C ALA A 191 5.18 -24.43 12.67
N GLU A 192 6.01 -24.97 11.79
CA GLU A 192 7.34 -24.42 11.49
C GLU A 192 7.23 -23.07 10.76
N ARG A 193 6.29 -22.96 9.84
CA ARG A 193 5.97 -21.66 9.20
C ARG A 193 5.52 -20.63 10.22
N ALA A 194 4.75 -21.02 11.24
CA ALA A 194 4.35 -20.13 12.31
C ALA A 194 5.54 -19.63 13.14
N VAL A 195 6.53 -20.48 13.41
CA VAL A 195 7.78 -20.09 14.07
C VAL A 195 8.53 -19.04 13.24
N LEU A 196 8.67 -19.28 11.95
CA LEU A 196 9.34 -18.35 11.04
C LEU A 196 8.60 -17.01 10.90
N ARG A 197 7.26 -17.06 10.83
CA ARG A 197 6.38 -15.87 10.74
C ARG A 197 6.38 -15.04 12.02
N ASN A 198 6.72 -15.63 13.17
CA ASN A 198 6.64 -14.95 14.47
C ASN A 198 7.67 -13.83 14.59
N ASN A 199 7.38 -12.73 13.96
CA ASN A 199 8.23 -11.55 13.85
C ASN A 199 7.39 -10.28 13.68
N THR A 200 7.88 -9.16 14.22
CA THR A 200 7.24 -7.85 14.09
C THR A 200 7.52 -7.15 12.77
N THR A 201 8.57 -7.55 12.07
CA THR A 201 9.00 -6.97 10.80
C THR A 201 8.60 -7.85 9.61
N LEU A 202 8.54 -7.25 8.43
CA LEU A 202 8.24 -7.94 7.18
C LEU A 202 9.27 -9.03 6.87
N THR A 203 10.53 -8.75 7.16
CA THR A 203 11.65 -9.63 6.89
C THR A 203 12.42 -9.92 8.16
N ARG A 204 13.09 -11.04 8.20
CA ARG A 204 14.07 -11.40 9.24
C ARG A 204 15.20 -12.19 8.63
N LYS A 205 16.33 -12.19 9.33
CA LYS A 205 17.44 -13.08 9.04
C LYS A 205 17.15 -14.48 9.56
N VAL A 206 17.51 -15.46 8.78
CA VAL A 206 17.51 -16.88 9.14
C VAL A 206 18.83 -17.48 8.70
N VAL A 207 19.26 -18.50 9.40
CA VAL A 207 20.52 -19.17 9.13
C VAL A 207 20.24 -20.64 8.81
N PHE A 208 20.64 -21.08 7.63
CA PHE A 208 20.73 -22.51 7.34
C PHE A 208 21.98 -23.04 8.00
N LEU A 209 21.83 -24.02 8.87
CA LEU A 209 22.93 -24.72 9.53
C LEU A 209 23.03 -26.13 8.97
N LEU A 210 24.17 -26.44 8.45
CA LEU A 210 24.54 -27.81 8.06
C LEU A 210 25.54 -28.33 9.08
N ARG A 211 25.22 -29.43 9.75
CA ARG A 211 26.15 -30.06 10.67
C ARG A 211 26.64 -31.39 10.11
N THR A 212 27.93 -31.59 10.19
CA THR A 212 28.65 -32.80 9.77
C THR A 212 29.14 -33.52 11.00
N LYS A 213 28.78 -34.77 11.18
CA LYS A 213 29.30 -35.62 12.25
C LYS A 213 30.48 -36.42 11.75
N ILE A 214 31.65 -36.15 12.30
CA ILE A 214 32.90 -36.91 12.03
C ILE A 214 33.37 -37.51 13.35
N GLY A 215 33.31 -38.81 13.45
CA GLY A 215 33.51 -39.49 14.74
C GLY A 215 32.45 -39.07 15.76
N SER A 216 32.89 -38.52 16.89
CA SER A 216 32.00 -38.01 17.95
C SER A 216 31.73 -36.50 17.83
N THR A 217 32.43 -35.78 16.96
CA THR A 217 32.41 -34.32 16.88
C THR A 217 31.49 -33.84 15.77
N TYR A 218 30.76 -32.76 16.05
CA TYR A 218 29.97 -32.02 15.05
C TYR A 218 30.73 -30.79 14.57
N TYR A 219 30.78 -30.62 13.27
CA TYR A 219 31.30 -29.45 12.58
C TYR A 219 30.12 -28.76 11.89
N TYR A 220 30.11 -27.42 11.85
CA TYR A 220 29.00 -26.64 11.36
C TYR A 220 29.43 -25.76 10.20
N ASP A 221 28.60 -25.70 9.19
CA ASP A 221 28.64 -24.67 8.16
C ASP A 221 27.31 -23.90 8.15
N THR A 222 27.36 -22.63 7.93
CA THR A 222 26.21 -21.74 8.09
C THR A 222 26.10 -20.74 6.95
N VAL A 223 24.87 -20.52 6.51
CA VAL A 223 24.57 -19.50 5.49
C VAL A 223 23.37 -18.67 5.95
N GLU A 224 23.61 -17.38 6.13
CA GLU A 224 22.54 -16.42 6.45
C GLU A 224 21.74 -16.06 5.20
N ARG A 225 20.41 -16.02 5.32
CA ARG A 225 19.47 -15.64 4.27
C ARG A 225 18.35 -14.78 4.84
N THR A 226 17.63 -14.14 3.95
CA THR A 226 16.45 -13.35 4.30
C THR A 226 15.20 -14.21 4.14
N PHE A 227 14.44 -14.28 5.22
CA PHE A 227 13.06 -14.77 5.21
C PHE A 227 12.10 -13.61 5.15
N THR A 228 11.06 -13.70 4.31
CA THR A 228 10.04 -12.68 4.12
C THR A 228 8.66 -13.25 4.37
N VAL A 229 7.86 -12.58 5.18
CA VAL A 229 6.45 -12.93 5.39
C VAL A 229 5.63 -12.40 4.20
N THR A 230 4.80 -13.23 3.61
CA THR A 230 3.93 -12.83 2.49
C THR A 230 2.62 -12.23 2.99
N ASN A 231 2.07 -11.32 2.21
CA ASN A 231 0.78 -10.69 2.49
C ASN A 231 -0.38 -11.57 2.00
N ASN A 232 -0.92 -12.40 2.87
CA ASN A 232 -2.02 -13.31 2.56
C ASN A 232 -3.04 -13.39 3.72
N ALA A 233 -4.12 -14.13 3.54
CA ALA A 233 -5.18 -14.24 4.55
C ALA A 233 -4.70 -14.82 5.90
N ALA A 234 -3.65 -15.67 5.90
CA ALA A 234 -3.12 -16.23 7.13
C ALA A 234 -2.28 -15.22 7.92
N THR A 235 -1.65 -14.26 7.26
CA THR A 235 -0.66 -13.35 7.83
C THR A 235 -1.17 -11.93 8.07
N ARG A 236 -2.23 -11.52 7.36
CA ARG A 236 -2.89 -10.23 7.60
C ARG A 236 -3.44 -10.13 9.02
N PRO A 237 -3.48 -8.95 9.61
CA PRO A 237 -4.14 -8.72 10.89
C PRO A 237 -5.62 -9.10 10.81
N ASN A 238 -6.22 -9.35 11.96
CA ASN A 238 -7.67 -9.36 12.08
C ASN A 238 -8.14 -7.92 12.18
N GLU A 239 -9.30 -7.63 11.63
CA GLU A 239 -9.96 -6.34 11.80
C GLU A 239 -11.46 -6.53 11.98
N ALA A 240 -12.01 -5.82 12.95
CA ALA A 240 -13.43 -5.65 13.15
C ALA A 240 -13.69 -4.22 13.64
N ILE A 241 -14.82 -3.65 13.24
CA ILE A 241 -15.23 -2.34 13.69
C ILE A 241 -16.57 -2.39 14.41
N ALA A 242 -16.66 -1.68 15.52
CA ALA A 242 -17.92 -1.29 16.13
C ALA A 242 -18.22 0.16 15.75
N VAL A 243 -19.46 0.40 15.35
CA VAL A 243 -19.92 1.75 14.98
C VAL A 243 -21.12 2.10 15.85
N ALA A 244 -21.07 3.26 16.48
CA ALA A 244 -22.14 3.79 17.32
C ALA A 244 -22.41 5.26 16.98
N PRO A 245 -23.65 5.72 17.06
CA PRO A 245 -23.98 7.13 16.89
C PRO A 245 -23.46 7.97 18.06
N VAL A 246 -23.05 9.19 17.75
CA VAL A 246 -22.67 10.21 18.74
C VAL A 246 -23.34 11.52 18.37
N SER A 247 -24.13 12.03 19.28
CA SER A 247 -24.77 13.34 19.15
C SER A 247 -25.02 13.98 20.51
N ALA A 248 -25.33 15.26 20.54
CA ALA A 248 -25.80 15.97 21.71
C ALA A 248 -27.32 15.82 21.93
N LEU A 249 -28.00 15.04 21.09
CA LEU A 249 -29.43 14.84 21.14
C LEU A 249 -29.82 13.96 22.34
N SER A 250 -30.99 14.21 22.89
CA SER A 250 -31.56 13.36 23.95
C SER A 250 -32.16 12.07 23.37
N ALA A 251 -32.47 11.11 24.25
CA ALA A 251 -33.18 9.90 23.84
C ALA A 251 -34.57 10.25 23.27
N PRO A 252 -35.05 9.54 22.24
CA PRO A 252 -34.42 8.39 21.55
C PRO A 252 -33.45 8.74 20.42
N PHE A 253 -33.27 10.02 20.09
CA PHE A 253 -32.52 10.48 18.93
C PHE A 253 -31.01 10.22 19.02
N ASN A 254 -30.48 10.17 20.25
CA ASN A 254 -29.06 9.89 20.48
C ASN A 254 -28.61 8.47 20.00
N ALA A 255 -29.57 7.56 19.82
CA ALA A 255 -29.34 6.21 19.32
C ALA A 255 -29.47 6.08 17.78
N LEU A 256 -29.81 7.16 17.10
CA LEU A 256 -30.07 7.18 15.65
C LEU A 256 -28.94 7.90 14.91
N TYR A 257 -28.70 7.47 13.68
CA TYR A 257 -27.90 8.24 12.73
C TYR A 257 -28.81 9.19 11.98
N ILE A 258 -28.66 10.48 12.22
CA ILE A 258 -29.50 11.54 11.66
C ILE A 258 -28.63 12.48 10.86
N GLN A 259 -29.00 12.72 9.61
CA GLN A 259 -28.30 13.60 8.68
C GLN A 259 -28.03 14.98 9.30
N GLY A 260 -26.77 15.42 9.23
CA GLY A 260 -26.33 16.72 9.76
C GLY A 260 -26.29 16.83 11.29
N ARG A 261 -26.77 15.82 12.04
CA ARG A 261 -26.95 15.90 13.51
C ARG A 261 -26.17 14.86 14.29
N THR A 262 -25.82 13.76 13.66
CA THR A 262 -25.16 12.65 14.30
C THR A 262 -23.82 12.38 13.65
N ARG A 263 -22.83 12.04 14.46
CA ARG A 263 -21.50 11.57 14.06
C ARG A 263 -21.42 10.07 14.28
N ALA A 264 -20.55 9.40 13.60
CA ALA A 264 -20.25 8.00 13.83
C ALA A 264 -18.99 7.86 14.69
N LYS A 265 -19.10 7.20 15.83
CA LYS A 265 -17.93 6.74 16.61
C LYS A 265 -17.56 5.36 16.14
N ILE A 266 -16.36 5.24 15.62
CA ILE A 266 -15.80 3.99 15.10
C ILE A 266 -14.76 3.51 16.10
N THR A 267 -14.88 2.27 16.53
CA THR A 267 -13.90 1.62 17.42
C THR A 267 -13.38 0.39 16.72
N HIS A 268 -12.09 0.34 16.51
CA HIS A 268 -11.40 -0.79 15.91
C HIS A 268 -11.08 -1.85 16.94
N THR A 269 -11.28 -3.11 16.53
CA THR A 269 -10.82 -4.28 17.26
C THR A 269 -9.95 -5.08 16.31
N ALA A 270 -8.66 -4.95 16.47
CA ALA A 270 -7.70 -5.60 15.59
C ALA A 270 -6.58 -6.27 16.37
N GLY A 271 -6.08 -7.36 15.82
CA GLY A 271 -4.95 -8.09 16.36
C GLY A 271 -3.99 -8.49 15.23
N GLY A 272 -2.71 -8.24 15.44
CA GLY A 272 -1.68 -8.76 14.56
C GLY A 272 -1.54 -10.27 14.70
N LYS A 273 -1.05 -10.93 13.67
CA LYS A 273 -0.79 -12.36 13.66
C LYS A 273 0.71 -12.63 13.69
N PHE A 274 1.08 -13.77 14.27
CA PHE A 274 2.48 -14.23 14.30
C PHE A 274 3.45 -13.14 14.79
N GLY A 275 3.18 -12.57 15.98
CA GLY A 275 4.04 -11.57 16.61
C GLY A 275 3.94 -10.15 16.06
N ALA A 276 3.28 -9.93 14.92
CA ALA A 276 3.04 -8.57 14.43
C ALA A 276 2.13 -7.79 15.39
N THR A 277 2.35 -6.50 15.50
CA THR A 277 1.54 -5.57 16.29
C THR A 277 0.80 -4.61 15.37
N ILE A 278 -0.35 -4.11 15.80
CA ILE A 278 -1.03 -3.08 15.00
C ILE A 278 -0.29 -1.76 15.15
N LYS A 279 0.07 -1.18 14.02
CA LYS A 279 0.81 0.08 13.92
C LYS A 279 -0.09 1.26 13.59
N GLN A 280 -1.13 1.03 12.81
CA GLN A 280 -2.01 2.08 12.33
C GLN A 280 -3.45 1.62 12.25
N TYR A 281 -4.35 2.53 12.56
CA TYR A 281 -5.78 2.40 12.35
C TYR A 281 -6.26 3.57 11.48
N SER A 282 -7.14 3.28 10.56
CA SER A 282 -7.83 4.29 9.76
C SER A 282 -9.27 3.88 9.52
N ALA A 283 -10.17 4.84 9.53
CA ALA A 283 -11.56 4.63 9.15
C ALA A 283 -11.94 5.58 8.02
N SER A 284 -12.84 5.14 7.15
CA SER A 284 -13.41 5.99 6.11
C SER A 284 -14.91 6.11 6.29
N VAL A 285 -15.38 7.34 6.33
CA VAL A 285 -16.78 7.71 6.45
C VAL A 285 -17.08 8.79 5.41
N GLU A 286 -18.03 8.56 4.52
CA GLU A 286 -18.39 9.49 3.43
C GLU A 286 -17.18 9.95 2.60
N GLY A 287 -16.22 9.04 2.37
CA GLY A 287 -14.99 9.33 1.61
C GLY A 287 -13.90 10.04 2.39
N LYS A 288 -14.16 10.48 3.62
CA LYS A 288 -13.19 11.14 4.49
C LYS A 288 -12.48 10.12 5.38
N ALA A 289 -11.16 10.26 5.50
CA ALA A 289 -10.34 9.39 6.33
C ALA A 289 -10.15 9.95 7.75
N TYR A 290 -10.16 9.04 8.73
CA TYR A 290 -9.92 9.32 10.14
C TYR A 290 -8.89 8.34 10.67
N SER A 291 -7.93 8.82 11.44
CA SER A 291 -6.85 8.00 11.99
C SER A 291 -6.96 7.82 13.49
N GLY A 292 -6.82 6.59 13.97
CA GLY A 292 -6.83 6.27 15.40
C GLY A 292 -7.63 5.02 15.73
N LYS A 293 -7.33 4.38 16.87
CA LYS A 293 -8.03 3.17 17.32
C LYS A 293 -9.51 3.42 17.63
N THR A 294 -9.83 4.60 18.11
CA THR A 294 -11.21 5.07 18.29
C THR A 294 -11.28 6.46 17.72
N VAL A 295 -12.18 6.67 16.78
CA VAL A 295 -12.36 7.95 16.09
C VAL A 295 -13.83 8.30 16.01
N THR A 296 -14.10 9.58 15.92
CA THR A 296 -15.46 10.10 15.70
C THR A 296 -15.43 10.91 14.41
N SER A 297 -16.33 10.59 13.50
CA SER A 297 -16.46 11.28 12.21
C SER A 297 -16.96 12.72 12.38
N ASP A 298 -16.98 13.47 11.32
CA ASP A 298 -17.84 14.63 11.19
C ASP A 298 -19.32 14.22 11.21
N ALA A 299 -20.21 15.19 11.27
CA ALA A 299 -21.63 14.93 11.16
C ALA A 299 -21.94 14.30 9.79
N LEU A 300 -22.70 13.21 9.79
CA LEU A 300 -23.05 12.46 8.60
C LEU A 300 -23.97 13.28 7.70
N GLN A 301 -23.62 13.42 6.43
CA GLN A 301 -24.34 14.30 5.51
C GLN A 301 -25.21 13.53 4.50
N THR A 302 -24.86 12.31 4.19
CA THR A 302 -25.53 11.52 3.15
C THR A 302 -26.59 10.61 3.77
N PRO A 303 -27.89 10.81 3.50
CA PRO A 303 -28.94 9.95 3.99
C PRO A 303 -28.97 8.62 3.23
N GLY A 304 -29.52 7.58 3.87
CA GLY A 304 -29.59 6.22 3.31
C GLY A 304 -28.60 5.26 3.97
N VAL A 305 -28.29 4.18 3.28
CA VAL A 305 -27.32 3.19 3.77
C VAL A 305 -25.91 3.68 3.47
N LEU A 306 -25.19 3.99 4.52
CA LEU A 306 -23.78 4.39 4.48
C LEU A 306 -22.91 3.23 4.94
N THR A 307 -21.97 2.82 4.13
CA THR A 307 -20.97 1.83 4.52
C THR A 307 -19.75 2.52 5.11
N ILE A 308 -19.49 2.25 6.39
CA ILE A 308 -18.31 2.72 7.09
C ILE A 308 -17.26 1.62 7.04
N THR A 309 -16.04 1.97 6.66
CA THR A 309 -14.94 1.01 6.57
C THR A 309 -13.86 1.37 7.58
N GLY A 310 -13.30 0.34 8.22
CA GLY A 310 -12.14 0.46 9.06
C GLY A 310 -11.01 -0.40 8.55
N THR A 311 -9.80 0.09 8.62
CA THR A 311 -8.59 -0.62 8.21
C THR A 311 -7.57 -0.59 9.32
N ALA A 312 -7.04 -1.75 9.66
CA ALA A 312 -5.90 -1.88 10.56
C ALA A 312 -4.68 -2.34 9.77
N THR A 313 -3.55 -1.69 10.01
CA THR A 313 -2.27 -2.03 9.40
C THR A 313 -1.30 -2.46 10.49
N ASP A 314 -0.67 -3.61 10.29
CA ASP A 314 0.29 -4.17 11.23
C ASP A 314 1.71 -3.62 11.04
N SER A 315 2.61 -4.03 11.92
CA SER A 315 4.03 -3.63 11.93
C SER A 315 4.82 -4.08 10.71
N ARG A 316 4.27 -5.02 9.93
CA ARG A 316 4.83 -5.50 8.65
C ARG A 316 4.30 -4.73 7.46
N GLY A 317 3.31 -3.85 7.64
CA GLY A 317 2.64 -3.11 6.59
C GLY A 317 1.45 -3.85 5.96
N PHE A 318 1.03 -5.00 6.53
CA PHE A 318 -0.13 -5.72 6.04
C PHE A 318 -1.40 -5.11 6.63
N SER A 319 -2.43 -5.02 5.78
CA SER A 319 -3.69 -4.40 6.17
C SER A 319 -4.85 -5.38 6.06
N ALA A 320 -5.80 -5.22 6.95
CA ALA A 320 -7.11 -5.83 6.86
C ALA A 320 -8.18 -4.75 7.01
N THR A 321 -9.29 -4.96 6.33
CA THR A 321 -10.41 -4.01 6.31
C THR A 321 -11.67 -4.72 6.77
N ALA A 322 -12.45 -4.03 7.62
CA ALA A 322 -13.80 -4.41 8.01
C ALA A 322 -14.77 -3.30 7.61
N SER A 323 -16.00 -3.68 7.30
CA SER A 323 -17.04 -2.73 6.91
C SER A 323 -18.29 -2.93 7.75
N LYS A 324 -18.96 -1.82 8.06
CA LYS A 324 -20.22 -1.81 8.79
C LYS A 324 -21.21 -0.86 8.11
N PRO A 325 -22.35 -1.35 7.62
CA PRO A 325 -23.41 -0.48 7.15
C PRO A 325 -24.15 0.16 8.32
N VAL A 326 -24.47 1.42 8.18
CA VAL A 326 -25.36 2.18 9.07
C VAL A 326 -26.41 2.88 8.22
N THR A 327 -27.62 3.03 8.74
CA THR A 327 -28.68 3.75 8.04
C THR A 327 -28.78 5.16 8.58
N VAL A 328 -28.45 6.14 7.77
CA VAL A 328 -28.56 7.57 8.09
C VAL A 328 -29.95 8.05 7.69
N LEU A 329 -30.71 8.51 8.65
CA LEU A 329 -32.04 9.03 8.43
C LEU A 329 -31.96 10.44 7.86
N ALA A 330 -32.67 10.69 6.77
CA ALA A 330 -32.76 12.02 6.19
C ALA A 330 -33.42 12.98 7.18
N TYR A 331 -32.85 14.17 7.30
CA TYR A 331 -33.41 15.21 8.17
C TYR A 331 -33.47 16.56 7.43
N ASN A 332 -34.68 17.09 7.44
CA ASN A 332 -34.96 18.44 7.03
C ASN A 332 -35.65 19.17 8.18
N THR A 333 -35.30 20.43 8.39
CA THR A 333 -35.98 21.30 9.33
C THR A 333 -37.48 21.30 9.04
N PRO A 334 -38.33 21.20 10.05
CA PRO A 334 -39.77 21.23 9.85
C PRO A 334 -40.17 22.54 9.13
N SER A 335 -41.21 22.47 8.36
CA SER A 335 -41.72 23.61 7.58
C SER A 335 -43.23 23.57 7.48
N VAL A 336 -43.79 24.74 7.31
CA VAL A 336 -45.20 24.93 6.96
C VAL A 336 -45.32 24.91 5.45
N VAL A 337 -46.15 24.03 4.94
CA VAL A 337 -46.32 23.80 3.51
C VAL A 337 -47.80 23.89 3.12
N ARG A 338 -48.09 23.87 1.83
CA ARG A 338 -49.47 23.77 1.33
C ARG A 338 -50.13 22.51 1.87
N ASN A 339 -51.45 22.59 2.12
CA ASN A 339 -52.24 21.44 2.59
C ASN A 339 -52.15 20.30 1.60
N GLY A 340 -51.82 19.11 2.09
CA GLY A 340 -51.56 17.94 1.26
C GLY A 340 -52.81 17.43 0.50
N ASN A 341 -54.00 17.65 1.05
CA ASN A 341 -55.26 17.21 0.45
C ASN A 341 -55.77 18.15 -0.62
N THR A 342 -55.62 19.46 -0.42
CA THR A 342 -56.19 20.51 -1.29
C THR A 342 -55.19 21.20 -2.18
N GLY A 343 -53.87 21.10 -1.86
CA GLY A 343 -52.80 21.82 -2.55
C GLY A 343 -52.74 23.32 -2.24
N ARG A 344 -53.51 23.80 -1.23
CA ARG A 344 -53.66 25.21 -0.92
C ARG A 344 -52.92 25.62 0.35
N PHE A 345 -52.51 26.85 0.39
CA PHE A 345 -52.14 27.56 1.61
C PHE A 345 -53.12 28.74 1.73
N VAL A 346 -53.92 28.73 2.79
CA VAL A 346 -54.88 29.78 3.08
C VAL A 346 -54.66 30.30 4.48
N CYS A 347 -54.61 31.60 4.62
CA CYS A 347 -54.65 32.29 5.91
C CYS A 347 -55.46 33.54 5.65
N ALA A 348 -56.72 33.51 6.04
CA ALA A 348 -57.69 34.56 5.66
C ALA A 348 -58.73 34.78 6.76
N ARG A 349 -59.41 35.92 6.68
CA ARG A 349 -60.61 36.17 7.46
C ARG A 349 -61.70 35.19 7.03
N SER A 350 -62.50 34.78 7.99
CA SER A 350 -63.66 33.94 7.75
C SER A 350 -64.80 34.23 8.70
N THR A 351 -65.95 33.75 8.34
CA THR A 351 -67.07 33.64 9.29
C THR A 351 -66.82 32.49 10.26
N SER A 352 -67.57 32.35 11.33
CA SER A 352 -67.39 31.34 12.36
C SER A 352 -67.60 29.89 11.85
N ASP A 353 -68.26 29.71 10.71
CA ASP A 353 -68.43 28.44 10.06
C ASP A 353 -67.28 28.07 9.09
N GLY A 354 -66.31 28.97 8.89
CA GLY A 354 -65.13 28.77 8.06
C GLY A 354 -65.28 29.23 6.61
N THR A 355 -66.38 29.90 6.27
CA THR A 355 -66.54 30.54 4.96
C THR A 355 -65.66 31.76 4.87
N ILE A 356 -64.77 31.79 3.88
CA ILE A 356 -63.85 32.92 3.66
C ILE A 356 -64.66 34.17 3.34
N SER A 357 -64.41 35.21 4.16
CA SER A 357 -65.11 36.49 3.99
C SER A 357 -64.19 37.61 4.45
N GLU A 358 -64.13 38.70 3.71
CA GLU A 358 -63.33 39.88 4.04
C GLU A 358 -63.85 40.53 5.35
N ASP A 359 -65.15 40.48 5.57
CA ASP A 359 -65.80 40.98 6.81
C ASP A 359 -65.78 39.96 7.96
N GLY A 360 -65.16 38.83 7.74
CA GLY A 360 -65.07 37.78 8.73
C GLY A 360 -64.20 38.17 9.94
N THR A 361 -64.71 37.89 11.13
CA THR A 361 -63.99 38.12 12.38
C THR A 361 -63.22 36.89 12.89
N ALA A 362 -63.41 35.76 12.29
CA ALA A 362 -62.65 34.54 12.59
C ALA A 362 -61.42 34.41 11.68
N LEU A 363 -60.45 33.66 12.09
CA LEU A 363 -59.24 33.33 11.30
C LEU A 363 -59.37 31.92 10.77
N TYR A 364 -59.42 31.76 9.47
CA TYR A 364 -59.32 30.45 8.81
C TYR A 364 -57.88 30.19 8.35
N VAL A 365 -57.38 29.01 8.62
CA VAL A 365 -56.06 28.56 8.18
C VAL A 365 -56.20 27.22 7.49
N GLU A 366 -55.52 27.07 6.36
CA GLU A 366 -55.38 25.83 5.61
C GLU A 366 -53.90 25.67 5.22
N CYS A 367 -53.24 24.72 5.84
CA CYS A 367 -51.82 24.44 5.59
C CYS A 367 -51.46 23.05 6.13
N SER A 368 -50.24 22.62 5.90
CA SER A 368 -49.72 21.38 6.46
C SER A 368 -48.36 21.59 7.13
N LYS A 369 -48.05 20.74 8.07
CA LYS A 369 -46.69 20.57 8.61
C LYS A 369 -45.94 19.50 7.80
N SER A 370 -44.72 19.84 7.41
CA SER A 370 -43.77 18.89 6.82
C SER A 370 -42.56 18.74 7.73
N PHE A 371 -42.15 17.51 8.02
CA PHE A 371 -41.03 17.21 8.89
C PHE A 371 -40.46 15.82 8.60
N SER A 372 -39.24 15.57 9.04
CA SER A 372 -38.61 14.26 8.94
C SER A 372 -39.03 13.35 10.11
N PRO A 373 -39.69 12.22 9.87
CA PRO A 373 -40.26 11.37 10.93
C PRO A 373 -39.21 10.57 11.71
N LEU A 374 -37.97 10.44 11.20
CA LEU A 374 -36.83 9.79 11.86
C LEU A 374 -37.21 8.43 12.48
N ALA A 375 -37.67 7.51 11.64
CA ALA A 375 -38.17 6.18 12.03
C ALA A 375 -39.29 6.28 13.10
N ASN A 376 -40.22 7.19 12.94
CA ASN A 376 -41.34 7.50 13.82
C ASN A 376 -41.01 8.04 15.22
N ASN A 377 -39.74 8.34 15.49
CA ASN A 377 -39.33 8.95 16.77
C ASN A 377 -39.54 10.48 16.78
N ASN A 378 -39.44 11.13 15.65
CA ASN A 378 -39.71 12.55 15.54
C ASN A 378 -41.20 12.81 15.35
N LYS A 379 -41.67 13.83 16.01
CA LYS A 379 -43.05 14.34 15.94
C LYS A 379 -42.98 15.84 15.72
N CYS A 380 -44.03 16.40 15.18
CA CYS A 380 -44.10 17.82 14.86
C CYS A 380 -45.42 18.42 15.32
N THR A 381 -45.36 19.56 15.99
CA THR A 381 -46.52 20.38 16.36
C THR A 381 -46.64 21.52 15.37
N LEU A 382 -47.84 21.75 14.85
CA LEU A 382 -48.17 22.95 14.11
C LEU A 382 -48.86 23.93 15.03
N ARG A 383 -48.32 25.15 15.13
CA ARG A 383 -48.86 26.21 16.01
C ARG A 383 -48.88 27.56 15.29
N LEU A 384 -49.69 28.44 15.83
CA LEU A 384 -49.89 29.77 15.29
C LEU A 384 -49.84 30.80 16.43
N ARG A 385 -49.35 31.99 16.13
CA ARG A 385 -49.54 33.18 16.93
C ARG A 385 -49.87 34.36 15.99
N TYR A 386 -50.45 35.38 16.55
CA TYR A 386 -50.84 36.57 15.80
C TYR A 386 -50.55 37.82 16.60
N ALA A 387 -50.37 38.93 15.89
CA ALA A 387 -50.22 40.26 16.45
C ALA A 387 -50.99 41.25 15.63
N ALA A 388 -51.69 42.18 16.26
CA ALA A 388 -52.17 43.39 15.61
C ALA A 388 -50.97 44.22 15.16
N GLU A 389 -51.08 44.98 14.11
CA GLU A 389 -50.03 45.88 13.62
C GLU A 389 -49.56 46.82 14.71
N GLY A 390 -48.26 46.87 15.01
CA GLY A 390 -47.67 47.58 16.13
C GLY A 390 -47.93 47.00 17.53
N GLY A 391 -48.63 45.87 17.65
CA GLY A 391 -48.95 45.18 18.88
C GLY A 391 -47.98 44.03 19.22
N SER A 392 -48.17 43.45 20.40
CA SER A 392 -47.38 42.29 20.86
C SER A 392 -47.98 41.00 20.30
N TRP A 393 -47.13 40.02 20.13
CA TRP A 393 -47.54 38.66 19.75
C TRP A 393 -48.42 37.99 20.80
N SER A 394 -49.47 37.34 20.36
CA SER A 394 -50.26 36.43 21.21
C SER A 394 -49.40 35.25 21.70
N SER A 395 -49.93 34.54 22.70
CA SER A 395 -49.43 33.21 23.02
C SER A 395 -49.62 32.26 21.82
N TRP A 396 -48.77 31.23 21.75
CA TRP A 396 -48.89 30.22 20.72
C TRP A 396 -50.19 29.41 20.90
N ILE A 397 -50.89 29.24 19.81
CA ILE A 397 -52.11 28.42 19.67
C ILE A 397 -51.71 27.13 18.92
N THR A 398 -51.98 25.96 19.46
CA THR A 398 -51.73 24.71 18.80
C THR A 398 -52.81 24.41 17.76
N LEU A 399 -52.44 24.37 16.49
CA LEU A 399 -53.30 23.96 15.39
C LEU A 399 -53.39 22.45 15.28
N LEU A 400 -52.23 21.79 15.30
CA LEU A 400 -52.11 20.33 15.27
C LEU A 400 -51.12 19.87 16.33
N ALA A 401 -51.60 19.02 17.22
CA ALA A 401 -50.73 18.33 18.18
C ALA A 401 -49.77 17.36 17.48
N GLU A 402 -48.76 16.89 18.21
CA GLU A 402 -47.77 15.92 17.73
C GLU A 402 -48.39 14.62 17.17
N SER A 403 -49.46 14.15 17.76
CA SER A 403 -50.18 12.91 17.40
C SER A 403 -51.18 13.08 16.24
N ALA A 404 -51.46 14.32 15.86
CA ALA A 404 -52.41 14.59 14.76
C ALA A 404 -51.76 14.36 13.39
N GLY A 405 -52.60 14.25 12.38
CA GLY A 405 -52.18 14.25 10.97
C GLY A 405 -51.37 15.48 10.60
N ASN A 406 -50.98 15.58 9.34
CA ASN A 406 -50.12 16.68 8.91
C ASN A 406 -50.93 17.89 8.41
N ASP A 407 -52.18 17.68 8.02
CA ASP A 407 -53.03 18.67 7.38
C ASP A 407 -53.96 19.39 8.36
N TYR A 408 -54.00 20.69 8.30
CA TYR A 408 -54.92 21.52 9.03
C TYR A 408 -55.78 22.33 8.05
N ALA A 409 -57.06 22.31 8.23
CA ALA A 409 -58.00 23.16 7.50
C ALA A 409 -59.17 23.50 8.42
N GLY A 410 -59.31 24.71 8.80
CA GLY A 410 -60.38 25.14 9.70
C GLY A 410 -60.19 26.51 10.30
N VAL A 411 -61.24 26.91 11.04
CA VAL A 411 -61.21 28.15 11.88
C VAL A 411 -60.30 27.91 13.09
N VAL A 412 -59.42 28.86 13.35
CA VAL A 412 -58.51 28.81 14.50
C VAL A 412 -59.29 29.15 15.79
N PRO A 413 -59.37 28.21 16.72
CA PRO A 413 -60.18 28.44 17.94
C PRO A 413 -59.63 29.60 18.79
N GLY A 414 -60.53 30.42 19.31
CA GLY A 414 -60.19 31.50 20.26
C GLY A 414 -59.54 32.73 19.61
N VAL A 415 -59.50 32.81 18.26
CA VAL A 415 -59.01 33.99 17.55
C VAL A 415 -60.18 34.81 17.04
N THR A 416 -60.23 36.07 17.46
CA THR A 416 -61.17 37.06 16.93
C THR A 416 -60.40 38.25 16.37
N LEU A 417 -60.62 38.56 15.11
CA LEU A 417 -59.91 39.60 14.38
C LEU A 417 -60.83 40.80 14.17
N SER A 418 -60.41 42.00 14.56
CA SER A 418 -61.13 43.21 14.20
C SER A 418 -61.02 43.49 12.68
N VAL A 419 -62.10 43.81 12.03
CA VAL A 419 -62.15 44.12 10.61
C VAL A 419 -61.39 45.39 10.22
N SER A 420 -61.13 46.25 11.17
CA SER A 420 -60.43 47.55 10.96
C SER A 420 -58.95 47.49 11.34
N VAL A 421 -58.40 46.32 11.67
CA VAL A 421 -57.00 46.12 12.09
C VAL A 421 -56.30 45.12 11.22
N VAL A 422 -55.08 45.47 10.82
CA VAL A 422 -54.18 44.53 10.13
C VAL A 422 -53.53 43.61 11.15
N TYR A 423 -53.45 42.34 10.84
CA TYR A 423 -52.77 41.35 11.70
C TYR A 423 -51.64 40.69 10.96
N THR A 424 -50.53 40.51 11.64
CA THR A 424 -49.49 39.59 11.22
C THR A 424 -49.73 38.24 11.86
N ILE A 425 -49.73 37.18 11.09
CA ILE A 425 -49.95 35.84 11.53
C ILE A 425 -48.63 35.05 11.29
N GLU A 426 -48.11 34.45 12.32
CA GLU A 426 -47.01 33.52 12.20
C GLU A 426 -47.51 32.09 12.44
N ILE A 427 -47.31 31.20 11.44
CA ILE A 427 -47.57 29.78 11.55
C ILE A 427 -46.25 29.06 11.60
N GLN A 428 -46.06 28.20 12.61
CA GLN A 428 -44.81 27.56 12.86
C GLN A 428 -45.00 26.03 13.02
N ALA A 429 -44.17 25.29 12.34
CA ALA A 429 -44.00 23.87 12.55
C ALA A 429 -42.77 23.64 13.46
N VAL A 430 -42.95 22.93 14.57
CA VAL A 430 -41.86 22.64 15.54
C VAL A 430 -41.78 21.17 15.78
N ASP A 431 -40.61 20.57 15.61
CA ASP A 431 -40.40 19.16 15.86
C ASP A 431 -39.85 18.86 17.29
N LYS A 432 -39.72 17.55 17.59
CA LYS A 432 -39.18 17.11 18.89
C LYS A 432 -37.67 17.35 19.05
N LEU A 433 -36.95 17.62 17.96
CA LEU A 433 -35.56 18.04 18.03
C LEU A 433 -35.43 19.53 18.44
N GLY A 434 -36.53 20.25 18.53
CA GLY A 434 -36.58 21.66 18.88
C GLY A 434 -36.35 22.59 17.68
N GLU A 435 -36.25 22.03 16.48
CA GLU A 435 -36.12 22.81 15.26
C GLU A 435 -37.49 23.28 14.78
N SER A 436 -37.51 24.41 14.16
CA SER A 436 -38.75 25.00 13.67
C SER A 436 -38.59 25.76 12.36
N GLY A 437 -39.63 25.76 11.59
CA GLY A 437 -39.80 26.64 10.42
C GLY A 437 -41.14 27.34 10.45
N SER A 438 -41.15 28.61 10.14
CA SER A 438 -42.35 29.44 10.18
C SER A 438 -42.63 30.14 8.86
N VAL A 439 -43.88 30.48 8.68
CA VAL A 439 -44.37 31.35 7.60
C VAL A 439 -45.12 32.48 8.25
N GLU A 440 -44.79 33.70 7.87
CA GLU A 440 -45.53 34.90 8.26
C GLU A 440 -46.40 35.34 7.10
N THR A 441 -47.59 35.76 7.42
CA THR A 441 -48.53 36.35 6.47
C THR A 441 -49.30 37.48 7.15
N ARG A 442 -49.82 38.40 6.32
CA ARG A 442 -50.64 39.53 6.82
C ARG A 442 -52.11 39.32 6.46
N ILE A 443 -52.97 39.61 7.39
CA ILE A 443 -54.40 39.70 7.18
C ILE A 443 -54.77 41.19 7.10
N PRO A 444 -55.20 41.71 5.95
CA PRO A 444 -55.56 43.11 5.79
C PRO A 444 -56.88 43.42 6.51
N THR A 445 -57.24 44.69 6.56
CA THR A 445 -58.58 45.13 6.92
C THR A 445 -59.59 44.67 5.89
N SER A 446 -60.90 44.62 6.21
CA SER A 446 -61.95 44.05 5.33
C SER A 446 -62.15 44.77 3.99
N GLU A 447 -61.67 45.97 3.88
CA GLU A 447 -61.94 46.79 2.66
C GLU A 447 -60.71 47.13 1.82
N MET A 448 -59.66 46.41 1.97
CA MET A 448 -58.42 46.77 1.29
C MET A 448 -58.26 46.11 -0.08
N THR A 449 -58.88 46.58 -1.07
CA THR A 449 -58.65 46.20 -2.46
C THR A 449 -57.46 46.94 -3.10
N PHE A 450 -57.09 48.08 -2.54
CA PHE A 450 -56.01 48.95 -3.09
C PHE A 450 -55.39 49.80 -2.00
N HIS A 451 -54.07 49.74 -1.82
CA HIS A 451 -53.33 50.54 -0.83
C HIS A 451 -52.18 51.31 -1.51
N LEU A 452 -52.12 52.60 -1.21
CA LEU A 452 -50.98 53.46 -1.54
C LEU A 452 -50.12 53.59 -0.27
N GLY A 453 -48.86 53.22 -0.32
CA GLY A 453 -47.93 53.40 0.80
C GLY A 453 -47.79 54.86 1.17
N GLU A 454 -47.54 55.18 2.45
CA GLU A 454 -47.55 56.57 3.02
C GLU A 454 -46.71 57.59 2.26
N ASN A 455 -45.68 57.16 1.56
CA ASN A 455 -44.84 58.05 0.71
C ASN A 455 -45.20 58.05 -0.77
N GLY A 456 -46.32 57.48 -1.17
CA GLY A 456 -46.75 57.39 -2.58
C GLY A 456 -45.80 56.58 -3.46
N LYS A 457 -44.92 55.76 -2.85
CA LYS A 457 -43.86 55.04 -3.53
C LYS A 457 -44.17 53.54 -3.76
N ALA A 458 -45.25 53.07 -3.20
CA ALA A 458 -45.68 51.68 -3.36
C ALA A 458 -47.18 51.56 -3.52
N VAL A 459 -47.63 50.58 -4.28
CA VAL A 459 -49.01 50.19 -4.48
C VAL A 459 -49.22 48.77 -4.03
N GLY A 460 -50.17 48.55 -3.13
CA GLY A 460 -50.65 47.22 -2.73
C GLY A 460 -52.00 46.94 -3.37
N ILE A 461 -52.20 45.80 -3.95
CA ILE A 461 -53.50 45.35 -4.47
C ILE A 461 -53.89 44.11 -3.66
N GLY A 462 -54.98 44.17 -2.93
CA GLY A 462 -55.40 43.12 -2.01
C GLY A 462 -54.57 43.00 -0.73
N ARG A 463 -53.67 43.96 -0.47
CA ARG A 463 -52.79 43.99 0.72
C ARG A 463 -52.21 45.37 0.96
N TYR A 464 -51.66 45.60 2.16
CA TYR A 464 -50.85 46.78 2.43
C TYR A 464 -49.61 46.84 1.56
N ALA A 465 -49.34 47.97 0.93
CA ALA A 465 -48.06 48.20 0.29
C ALA A 465 -46.93 48.18 1.33
N SER A 466 -45.79 47.57 1.00
CA SER A 466 -44.65 47.53 1.91
C SER A 466 -44.10 48.94 2.14
N GLU A 467 -43.91 49.32 3.40
CA GLU A 467 -43.42 50.66 3.79
C GLU A 467 -41.90 50.84 3.65
N THR A 468 -41.16 49.81 3.30
CA THR A 468 -39.71 49.90 3.12
C THR A 468 -39.33 50.50 1.78
N GLY A 469 -39.35 51.81 1.72
CA GLY A 469 -38.50 52.74 0.92
C GLY A 469 -38.46 52.65 -0.59
N GLU A 470 -38.85 51.61 -1.26
CA GLU A 470 -38.75 51.46 -2.71
C GLU A 470 -40.11 51.44 -3.40
N LYS A 471 -40.19 52.09 -4.55
CA LYS A 471 -41.38 52.04 -5.40
C LYS A 471 -41.63 50.63 -5.86
N ARG A 472 -42.71 50.00 -5.46
CA ARG A 472 -43.10 48.66 -5.92
C ARG A 472 -44.61 48.52 -6.07
N LEU A 473 -44.98 47.65 -6.98
CA LEU A 473 -46.32 47.09 -7.08
C LEU A 473 -46.32 45.77 -6.30
N ASP A 474 -47.06 45.69 -5.20
CA ASP A 474 -47.18 44.54 -4.32
C ASP A 474 -48.58 43.95 -4.48
N VAL A 475 -48.72 42.83 -5.19
CA VAL A 475 -50.00 42.21 -5.50
C VAL A 475 -50.15 40.93 -4.68
N ALA A 476 -51.20 40.84 -3.89
CA ALA A 476 -51.47 39.66 -3.03
C ALA A 476 -52.03 38.45 -3.82
N TRP A 477 -52.46 38.65 -5.03
CA TRP A 477 -53.11 37.63 -5.86
C TRP A 477 -52.26 37.31 -7.10
N ASP A 478 -52.52 36.17 -7.71
CA ASP A 478 -51.98 35.86 -9.02
C ASP A 478 -52.42 36.92 -10.00
N THR A 479 -51.47 37.62 -10.61
CA THR A 479 -51.77 38.71 -11.54
C THR A 479 -51.88 38.15 -12.95
N HIS A 480 -53.09 38.16 -13.51
CA HIS A 480 -53.34 37.86 -14.93
C HIS A 480 -53.32 39.14 -15.74
N LEU A 481 -52.38 39.27 -16.65
CA LEU A 481 -52.27 40.40 -17.58
C LEU A 481 -52.66 39.93 -18.98
N GLU A 482 -53.86 40.24 -19.43
CA GLU A 482 -54.38 39.82 -20.75
C GLU A 482 -53.56 40.29 -21.97
N LYS A 483 -52.82 41.36 -21.83
CA LYS A 483 -52.09 41.98 -22.95
C LYS A 483 -50.58 42.15 -22.72
N GLY A 484 -50.05 41.46 -21.70
CA GLY A 484 -48.60 41.49 -21.38
C GLY A 484 -48.20 42.71 -20.54
N LEU A 485 -47.05 42.56 -19.87
CA LEU A 485 -46.41 43.59 -19.06
C LEU A 485 -45.35 44.30 -19.90
N GLN A 486 -45.53 45.58 -20.16
CA GLN A 486 -44.49 46.40 -20.76
C GLN A 486 -43.82 47.27 -19.68
N VAL A 487 -42.54 47.05 -19.48
CA VAL A 487 -41.73 47.79 -18.51
C VAL A 487 -40.78 48.71 -19.27
N GLY A 488 -40.97 50.03 -19.11
CA GLY A 488 -40.13 51.04 -19.74
C GLY A 488 -38.92 51.39 -18.91
N GLY A 489 -37.91 50.56 -18.96
CA GLY A 489 -36.66 50.75 -18.21
C GLY A 489 -35.98 49.41 -17.82
N ALA A 490 -34.83 49.50 -17.14
CA ALA A 490 -34.16 48.29 -16.64
C ALA A 490 -35.04 47.57 -15.62
N THR A 491 -35.35 46.31 -15.86
CA THR A 491 -36.14 45.46 -14.96
C THR A 491 -35.20 44.56 -14.17
N THR A 492 -35.12 44.76 -12.85
CA THR A 492 -34.44 43.81 -11.97
C THR A 492 -35.48 42.82 -11.46
N LEU A 493 -35.41 41.57 -11.91
CA LEU A 493 -36.23 40.48 -11.40
C LEU A 493 -35.50 39.90 -10.19
N GLY A 494 -35.97 40.21 -8.97
CA GLY A 494 -35.37 39.74 -7.72
C GLY A 494 -35.70 38.28 -7.34
N GLY A 495 -36.03 37.44 -8.32
CA GLY A 495 -36.37 36.05 -8.11
C GLY A 495 -36.45 35.24 -9.40
N ASN A 496 -36.59 33.94 -9.28
CA ASN A 496 -36.66 33.04 -10.43
C ASN A 496 -37.89 33.30 -11.29
N LEU A 497 -37.71 33.60 -12.58
CA LEU A 497 -38.76 33.53 -13.58
C LEU A 497 -39.14 32.05 -13.76
N ARG A 498 -40.19 31.59 -13.06
CA ARG A 498 -40.76 30.24 -13.23
C ARG A 498 -41.99 30.35 -14.12
N GLY A 499 -41.80 30.19 -15.40
CA GLY A 499 -42.91 29.99 -16.35
C GLY A 499 -42.80 28.65 -17.03
N LYS A 500 -43.96 28.01 -17.26
CA LYS A 500 -44.02 26.72 -17.95
C LYS A 500 -43.53 26.81 -19.41
N TYR A 501 -43.50 28.03 -19.98
CA TYR A 501 -42.93 28.37 -21.28
C TYR A 501 -42.47 29.81 -21.26
N LEU A 502 -41.21 30.11 -21.43
CA LEU A 502 -40.75 31.34 -22.02
C LEU A 502 -40.94 31.22 -23.55
N THR A 503 -42.18 31.34 -24.01
CA THR A 503 -42.50 31.48 -25.42
C THR A 503 -42.43 32.96 -25.74
N GLY A 504 -41.26 33.46 -25.95
CA GLY A 504 -40.99 34.80 -26.40
C GLY A 504 -39.75 34.78 -27.26
N THR A 505 -39.89 35.14 -28.50
CA THR A 505 -38.84 35.57 -29.36
C THR A 505 -37.90 36.49 -28.60
N TRP A 506 -36.65 35.97 -28.38
CA TRP A 506 -35.46 36.76 -28.11
C TRP A 506 -35.20 37.21 -26.66
N LEU A 507 -34.38 36.47 -25.96
CA LEU A 507 -33.30 37.06 -25.21
C LEU A 507 -32.28 37.54 -26.25
N GLN A 508 -32.44 38.73 -26.77
CA GLN A 508 -31.50 39.34 -27.67
C GLN A 508 -30.43 40.03 -26.83
N THR A 509 -29.31 39.34 -26.62
CA THR A 509 -28.07 40.03 -26.28
C THR A 509 -27.59 40.68 -27.57
N THR A 510 -27.36 42.00 -27.55
CA THR A 510 -27.02 42.83 -28.71
C THR A 510 -25.66 42.49 -29.37
N GLU A 511 -25.06 41.35 -29.07
CA GLU A 511 -23.79 40.87 -29.61
C GLU A 511 -23.82 39.39 -29.97
N ALA A 512 -24.89 38.87 -30.57
CA ALA A 512 -24.86 37.53 -31.14
C ALA A 512 -24.27 37.59 -32.56
N THR A 513 -22.97 37.55 -32.66
CA THR A 513 -22.27 37.17 -33.88
C THR A 513 -22.48 35.69 -34.18
N ASP A 514 -22.64 35.40 -35.46
CA ASP A 514 -22.85 34.11 -36.11
C ASP A 514 -22.30 32.89 -35.33
N LEU A 515 -23.18 32.12 -34.71
CA LEU A 515 -22.89 30.92 -33.90
C LEU A 515 -22.32 29.75 -34.70
N SER A 516 -22.20 29.85 -36.02
CA SER A 516 -21.68 28.78 -36.88
C SER A 516 -20.15 28.68 -36.91
N LYS A 517 -19.44 29.65 -36.33
CA LYS A 517 -17.96 29.73 -36.39
C LYS A 517 -17.26 30.00 -35.05
N ALA A 518 -17.96 30.11 -33.95
CA ALA A 518 -17.35 30.30 -32.63
C ALA A 518 -17.32 29.01 -31.83
N PRO A 519 -16.29 28.78 -31.01
CA PRO A 519 -16.29 27.64 -30.09
C PRO A 519 -17.50 27.71 -29.15
N PRO A 520 -18.03 26.59 -28.68
CA PRO A 520 -19.21 26.55 -27.83
C PRO A 520 -19.02 27.44 -26.60
N LYS A 521 -19.87 28.46 -26.48
CA LYS A 521 -19.90 29.37 -25.33
C LYS A 521 -21.09 29.02 -24.46
N ILE A 522 -20.87 29.01 -23.16
CA ILE A 522 -21.90 28.76 -22.16
C ILE A 522 -22.31 30.11 -21.56
N ALA A 523 -23.61 30.37 -21.51
CA ALA A 523 -24.14 31.57 -20.85
C ALA A 523 -24.11 31.35 -19.34
N VAL A 524 -23.41 32.18 -18.59
CA VAL A 524 -23.34 32.19 -17.13
C VAL A 524 -23.81 33.56 -16.62
N LEU A 525 -24.41 33.54 -15.42
CA LEU A 525 -24.81 34.75 -14.72
C LEU A 525 -23.76 35.09 -13.66
N ASP A 526 -23.36 36.35 -13.57
CA ASP A 526 -22.54 36.81 -12.45
C ASP A 526 -23.38 37.14 -11.21
N ASN A 527 -22.70 37.44 -10.11
CA ASN A 527 -23.36 37.84 -8.86
C ASN A 527 -24.14 39.15 -8.95
N ALA A 528 -23.92 39.94 -9.98
CA ALA A 528 -24.66 41.16 -10.28
C ALA A 528 -25.84 40.92 -11.22
N GLY A 529 -26.06 39.69 -11.67
CA GLY A 529 -27.17 39.30 -12.53
C GLY A 529 -26.94 39.53 -14.03
N TRP A 530 -25.71 39.80 -14.45
CA TRP A 530 -25.37 39.95 -15.85
C TRP A 530 -25.12 38.61 -16.53
N ILE A 531 -25.62 38.42 -17.74
CA ILE A 531 -25.36 37.22 -18.54
C ILE A 531 -24.08 37.43 -19.33
N TYR A 532 -23.09 36.60 -19.09
CA TYR A 532 -21.85 36.55 -19.83
C TYR A 532 -21.75 35.26 -20.62
N TYR A 533 -21.05 35.31 -21.73
CA TYR A 533 -20.68 34.14 -22.47
C TYR A 533 -19.28 33.73 -22.06
N ARG A 534 -19.15 32.52 -21.52
CA ARG A 534 -17.88 31.93 -21.15
C ARG A 534 -17.49 30.85 -22.12
N THR A 535 -16.22 30.79 -22.47
CA THR A 535 -15.64 29.60 -23.10
C THR A 535 -15.60 28.43 -22.10
N LEU A 536 -15.45 27.24 -22.61
CA LEU A 536 -15.29 26.06 -21.74
C LEU A 536 -14.08 26.19 -20.82
N GLU A 537 -13.00 26.83 -21.28
CA GLU A 537 -11.78 27.08 -20.51
C GLU A 537 -12.01 28.09 -19.39
N GLU A 538 -12.66 29.19 -19.67
CA GLU A 538 -13.00 30.20 -18.66
C GLU A 538 -13.97 29.65 -17.61
N LEU A 539 -14.93 28.82 -18.01
CA LEU A 539 -15.86 28.18 -17.08
C LEU A 539 -15.16 27.19 -16.16
N ARG A 540 -14.18 26.46 -16.69
CA ARG A 540 -13.35 25.54 -15.88
C ARG A 540 -12.51 26.29 -14.85
N ALA A 541 -11.93 27.42 -15.23
CA ALA A 541 -11.19 28.29 -14.31
C ALA A 541 -12.12 28.86 -13.21
N ASP A 542 -13.33 29.34 -13.57
CA ASP A 542 -14.31 29.88 -12.63
C ASP A 542 -14.81 28.79 -11.63
N LEU A 543 -14.84 27.52 -12.04
CA LEU A 543 -15.27 26.39 -11.22
C LEU A 543 -14.12 25.81 -10.38
N GLY A 544 -12.90 26.37 -10.47
CA GLY A 544 -11.73 25.86 -9.76
C GLY A 544 -11.30 24.47 -10.24
N ILE A 545 -11.60 24.14 -11.50
CA ILE A 545 -11.14 22.91 -12.13
C ILE A 545 -9.75 23.21 -12.70
N ASP A 546 -8.75 23.19 -11.81
CA ASP A 546 -7.38 23.60 -12.12
C ASP A 546 -6.67 22.63 -13.05
N ASP A 547 -7.12 21.38 -13.09
CA ASP A 547 -6.51 20.38 -13.94
C ASP A 547 -7.56 19.52 -14.66
N TYR A 548 -7.45 19.43 -15.97
CA TYR A 548 -8.32 18.64 -16.82
C TYR A 548 -7.56 18.06 -18.02
N ILE A 549 -8.07 17.00 -18.59
CA ILE A 549 -7.47 16.36 -19.76
C ILE A 549 -7.68 17.25 -20.99
N VAL A 550 -6.57 17.73 -21.57
CA VAL A 550 -6.58 18.52 -22.80
C VAL A 550 -6.43 17.68 -24.05
N GLU A 551 -5.80 16.53 -23.93
CA GLU A 551 -5.61 15.56 -25.00
C GLU A 551 -5.48 14.16 -24.43
N GLN A 552 -6.08 13.17 -25.06
CA GLN A 552 -5.88 11.76 -24.73
C GLN A 552 -5.98 10.91 -25.99
N GLY A 553 -5.31 9.77 -26.00
CA GLY A 553 -5.32 8.90 -27.16
C GLY A 553 -4.42 7.68 -26.98
N THR A 554 -4.17 7.02 -28.12
CA THR A 554 -3.22 5.91 -28.22
C THR A 554 -2.24 6.17 -29.35
N LYS A 555 -0.96 5.84 -29.12
CA LYS A 555 0.09 5.95 -30.13
C LYS A 555 1.14 4.85 -29.91
N GLY A 556 1.24 3.92 -30.84
CA GLY A 556 2.10 2.76 -30.68
C GLY A 556 1.64 1.86 -29.54
N ILE A 557 2.52 1.57 -28.61
CA ILE A 557 2.20 0.78 -27.40
C ILE A 557 1.53 1.62 -26.30
N TRP A 558 1.49 2.93 -26.46
CA TRP A 558 1.11 3.86 -25.43
C TRP A 558 -0.37 4.25 -25.50
N THR A 559 -1.04 4.22 -24.38
CA THR A 559 -2.24 4.99 -24.08
C THR A 559 -1.82 6.17 -23.22
N TYR A 560 -2.35 7.35 -23.49
CA TYR A 560 -1.89 8.56 -22.81
C TYR A 560 -2.99 9.58 -22.53
N ARG A 561 -2.70 10.45 -21.57
CA ARG A 561 -3.47 11.67 -21.25
C ARG A 561 -2.53 12.83 -21.01
N LYS A 562 -2.91 13.99 -21.49
CA LYS A 562 -2.25 15.26 -21.19
C LYS A 562 -3.20 16.12 -20.40
N TRP A 563 -2.73 16.63 -19.31
CA TRP A 563 -3.49 17.47 -18.41
C TRP A 563 -3.15 18.95 -18.61
N ASN A 564 -4.08 19.85 -18.36
CA ASN A 564 -3.87 21.29 -18.51
C ASN A 564 -2.76 21.83 -17.61
N SER A 565 -2.54 21.23 -16.43
CA SER A 565 -1.43 21.54 -15.53
C SER A 565 -0.04 21.33 -16.14
N GLY A 566 0.07 20.72 -17.30
CA GLY A 566 1.33 20.33 -17.92
C GLY A 566 1.78 18.92 -17.54
N ILE A 567 1.00 18.23 -16.75
CA ILE A 567 1.25 16.81 -16.44
C ILE A 567 0.84 15.96 -17.63
N GLY A 568 1.65 14.98 -17.95
CA GLY A 568 1.35 13.93 -18.91
C GLY A 568 1.43 12.57 -18.25
N GLU A 569 0.44 11.76 -18.50
CA GLU A 569 0.42 10.37 -18.08
C GLU A 569 0.40 9.49 -19.33
N TYR A 570 1.24 8.47 -19.36
CA TYR A 570 1.18 7.48 -20.42
C TYR A 570 1.53 6.11 -19.86
N TRP A 571 0.81 5.13 -20.32
CA TRP A 571 0.99 3.74 -19.90
C TRP A 571 0.89 2.82 -21.11
N GLY A 572 1.61 1.72 -21.05
CA GLY A 572 1.66 0.80 -22.15
C GLY A 572 2.20 -0.56 -21.77
N LYS A 573 2.03 -1.46 -22.70
CA LYS A 573 2.56 -2.82 -22.60
C LYS A 573 3.43 -3.10 -23.81
N GLU A 574 4.67 -3.47 -23.56
CA GLU A 574 5.58 -3.97 -24.57
C GLU A 574 5.82 -5.46 -24.37
N GLN A 575 5.70 -6.25 -25.42
CA GLN A 575 5.84 -7.71 -25.36
C GLN A 575 6.48 -8.27 -26.63
N GLY A 576 7.04 -9.44 -26.55
CA GLY A 576 7.49 -10.19 -27.75
C GLY A 576 8.96 -10.03 -28.10
N PHE A 577 9.84 -9.69 -27.16
CA PHE A 577 11.28 -9.65 -27.40
C PHE A 577 12.05 -10.68 -26.54
N THR A 578 13.19 -11.12 -27.07
CA THR A 578 14.08 -12.07 -26.41
C THR A 578 14.95 -11.34 -25.39
N LEU A 579 15.15 -11.97 -24.23
CA LEU A 579 15.92 -11.38 -23.16
C LEU A 579 17.42 -11.53 -23.40
N GLU A 580 18.07 -10.39 -23.54
CA GLU A 580 19.50 -10.28 -23.27
C GLU A 580 19.71 -9.51 -21.95
N THR A 581 20.72 -9.88 -21.17
CA THR A 581 21.14 -9.07 -20.03
C THR A 581 21.63 -7.73 -20.55
N GLY A 582 20.97 -6.66 -20.17
CA GLY A 582 21.35 -5.33 -20.64
C GLY A 582 20.24 -4.29 -20.50
N TRP A 583 20.51 -3.14 -21.09
CA TRP A 583 19.57 -2.03 -21.14
C TRP A 583 18.57 -2.23 -22.28
N HIS A 584 17.29 -2.17 -21.95
CA HIS A 584 16.20 -2.06 -22.90
C HIS A 584 15.63 -0.66 -22.86
N ARG A 585 15.27 -0.12 -24.01
CA ARG A 585 14.66 1.19 -24.14
C ARG A 585 13.28 1.03 -24.76
N SER A 586 12.25 1.49 -24.07
CA SER A 586 10.89 1.52 -24.61
C SER A 586 10.79 2.40 -25.86
N PRO A 587 9.76 2.27 -26.67
CA PRO A 587 9.44 3.30 -27.67
C PRO A 587 9.31 4.68 -27.02
N ALA A 588 9.57 5.72 -27.82
CA ALA A 588 9.41 7.10 -27.37
C ALA A 588 7.99 7.37 -26.87
N ALA A 589 7.85 8.32 -25.93
CA ALA A 589 6.55 8.76 -25.45
C ALA A 589 5.63 9.21 -26.60
N PRO A 590 4.31 9.12 -26.42
CA PRO A 590 3.35 9.59 -27.41
C PRO A 590 3.38 11.10 -27.64
N PHE A 591 4.01 11.86 -26.71
CA PHE A 591 4.19 13.31 -26.74
C PHE A 591 5.58 13.70 -26.25
N THR A 592 6.00 14.96 -26.47
CA THR A 592 7.30 15.46 -26.00
C THR A 592 7.28 15.62 -24.48
N VAL A 593 8.27 15.06 -23.80
CA VAL A 593 8.48 15.23 -22.37
C VAL A 593 9.37 16.44 -22.13
N VAL A 594 8.89 17.41 -21.35
CA VAL A 594 9.59 18.68 -21.12
C VAL A 594 10.52 18.60 -19.91
N ASN A 595 10.10 17.90 -18.86
CA ASN A 595 10.93 17.71 -17.67
C ASN A 595 10.94 16.23 -17.27
N ALA A 596 11.97 15.53 -17.67
CA ALA A 596 12.14 14.11 -17.35
C ALA A 596 12.59 13.86 -15.90
N ILE A 597 13.19 14.85 -15.23
CA ILE A 597 13.76 14.69 -13.88
C ILE A 597 12.69 14.50 -12.83
N ASP A 598 11.56 15.20 -12.97
CA ASP A 598 10.45 15.13 -12.01
C ASP A 598 9.41 14.05 -12.35
N SER A 599 9.76 13.14 -13.24
CA SER A 599 8.83 12.10 -13.68
C SER A 599 8.75 10.95 -12.69
N VAL A 600 7.54 10.49 -12.41
CA VAL A 600 7.27 9.27 -11.65
C VAL A 600 7.06 8.12 -12.63
N ILE A 601 7.83 7.08 -12.49
CA ILE A 601 7.82 5.92 -13.39
C ILE A 601 7.58 4.66 -12.58
N THR A 602 6.60 3.88 -12.97
CA THR A 602 6.38 2.54 -12.46
C THR A 602 6.55 1.54 -13.61
N VAL A 603 7.45 0.61 -13.45
CA VAL A 603 7.66 -0.47 -14.42
C VAL A 603 7.39 -1.79 -13.73
N THR A 604 6.44 -2.54 -14.25
CA THR A 604 6.16 -3.91 -13.80
C THR A 604 6.43 -4.88 -14.93
N ASN A 605 6.97 -6.03 -14.61
CA ASN A 605 7.18 -7.09 -15.58
C ASN A 605 6.29 -8.29 -15.30
N TRP A 606 5.93 -8.97 -16.37
CA TRP A 606 5.31 -10.28 -16.30
C TRP A 606 6.15 -11.27 -17.10
N TYR A 607 6.47 -12.41 -16.47
CA TYR A 607 7.14 -13.51 -17.11
C TYR A 607 6.13 -14.66 -17.26
N GLY A 608 5.84 -15.06 -18.46
CA GLY A 608 5.02 -16.22 -18.75
C GLY A 608 5.73 -17.12 -19.76
N ASN A 609 5.98 -18.35 -19.38
CA ASN A 609 6.23 -19.45 -20.30
C ASN A 609 5.09 -20.43 -20.09
N ASP A 610 4.44 -20.87 -21.15
CA ASP A 610 3.24 -21.71 -21.09
C ASP A 610 3.46 -23.07 -20.40
N ASP A 611 4.71 -23.48 -20.14
CA ASP A 611 5.03 -24.82 -19.63
C ASP A 611 5.91 -24.91 -18.39
N ASN A 612 6.34 -23.81 -17.77
CA ASN A 612 7.17 -23.94 -16.57
C ASN A 612 6.98 -22.80 -15.57
N ARG A 613 6.46 -23.13 -14.38
CA ARG A 613 6.10 -22.21 -13.30
C ARG A 613 7.29 -21.74 -12.44
N ASP A 614 8.49 -21.77 -12.94
CA ASP A 614 9.66 -21.24 -12.22
C ASP A 614 9.79 -19.73 -12.46
N ALA A 615 9.00 -18.95 -11.72
CA ALA A 615 9.14 -17.51 -11.66
C ALA A 615 10.44 -17.13 -10.93
N ARG A 616 11.53 -16.97 -11.67
CA ARG A 616 12.76 -16.41 -11.10
C ARG A 616 12.62 -14.89 -10.98
N PRO A 617 12.87 -14.28 -9.81
CA PRO A 617 12.84 -12.85 -9.67
C PRO A 617 13.97 -12.22 -10.47
N ASN A 618 13.62 -11.34 -11.40
CA ASN A 618 14.59 -10.52 -12.09
C ASN A 618 14.64 -9.14 -11.47
N ILE A 619 15.82 -8.65 -11.27
CA ILE A 619 16.02 -7.28 -10.85
C ILE A 619 15.82 -6.39 -12.08
N ILE A 620 14.76 -5.59 -12.06
CA ILE A 620 14.57 -4.52 -13.02
C ILE A 620 15.10 -3.25 -12.36
N ILE A 621 16.05 -2.62 -13.00
CA ILE A 621 16.52 -1.31 -12.62
C ILE A 621 15.93 -0.34 -13.65
N CYS A 622 15.04 0.54 -13.22
CA CYS A 622 14.60 1.65 -14.05
C CYS A 622 15.75 2.66 -14.13
N GLY A 623 16.30 2.84 -15.31
CA GLY A 623 17.44 3.75 -15.53
C GLY A 623 17.02 5.21 -15.70
N GLY A 624 15.72 5.48 -15.84
CA GLY A 624 15.18 6.82 -16.01
C GLY A 624 14.43 7.01 -17.32
N ILE A 625 13.95 8.22 -17.51
CA ILE A 625 13.26 8.67 -18.70
C ILE A 625 14.18 9.56 -19.53
N TYR A 626 14.17 9.39 -20.85
CA TYR A 626 14.89 10.26 -21.78
C TYR A 626 14.06 11.46 -22.20
N ASN A 627 14.67 12.46 -22.82
CA ASN A 627 13.96 13.65 -23.32
C ASN A 627 12.88 13.34 -24.38
N ASP A 628 12.97 12.22 -25.08
CA ASP A 628 11.94 11.74 -26.00
C ASP A 628 10.83 10.93 -25.27
N GLY A 629 10.90 10.87 -23.95
CA GLY A 629 9.95 10.16 -23.10
C GLY A 629 10.08 8.63 -23.12
N SER A 630 11.09 8.07 -23.80
CA SER A 630 11.35 6.63 -23.71
C SER A 630 11.96 6.30 -22.34
N ILE A 631 11.68 5.10 -21.87
CA ILE A 631 12.09 4.61 -20.56
C ILE A 631 13.20 3.59 -20.73
N SER A 632 14.31 3.74 -20.03
CA SER A 632 15.34 2.72 -19.97
C SER A 632 15.12 1.80 -18.79
N VAL A 633 15.16 0.52 -19.06
CA VAL A 633 15.12 -0.52 -18.03
C VAL A 633 16.32 -1.43 -18.20
N TYR A 634 17.01 -1.69 -17.12
CA TYR A 634 18.10 -2.66 -17.09
C TYR A 634 17.59 -3.98 -16.59
N ASN A 635 17.76 -4.99 -17.40
CA ASN A 635 17.40 -6.36 -17.06
C ASN A 635 18.66 -7.15 -16.72
N ARG A 636 18.71 -7.73 -15.53
CA ARG A 636 19.78 -8.62 -15.11
C ARG A 636 19.19 -9.99 -14.81
N ASN A 637 19.61 -10.99 -15.57
CA ASN A 637 19.37 -12.37 -15.20
C ASN A 637 20.29 -12.75 -14.04
N TYR A 638 19.73 -13.41 -13.04
CA TYR A 638 20.44 -13.75 -11.81
C TYR A 638 21.61 -14.73 -12.05
N ASP A 639 21.55 -15.55 -13.10
CA ASP A 639 22.54 -16.58 -13.43
C ASP A 639 23.44 -16.24 -14.63
N GLY A 640 23.29 -15.07 -15.22
CA GLY A 640 24.08 -14.64 -16.39
C GLY A 640 23.77 -15.38 -17.69
N THR A 641 22.73 -16.22 -17.71
CA THR A 641 22.32 -16.96 -18.91
C THR A 641 21.16 -16.28 -19.64
N ALA A 642 21.20 -16.27 -20.96
CA ALA A 642 20.09 -15.78 -21.79
C ALA A 642 18.92 -16.78 -21.71
N GLY A 643 17.80 -16.34 -21.13
CA GLY A 643 16.59 -17.15 -21.09
C GLY A 643 15.77 -17.04 -22.37
N THR A 644 15.28 -18.15 -22.89
CA THR A 644 14.39 -18.20 -24.05
C THR A 644 12.93 -18.05 -23.61
N GLY A 645 12.48 -16.87 -23.22
CA GLY A 645 11.09 -16.65 -22.83
C GLY A 645 10.58 -15.28 -23.31
N TYR A 646 9.29 -15.20 -23.65
CA TYR A 646 8.66 -13.93 -23.98
C TYR A 646 8.40 -13.13 -22.70
N ARG A 647 8.67 -11.80 -22.74
CA ARG A 647 8.35 -10.88 -21.64
C ARG A 647 7.43 -9.77 -22.09
N ALA A 648 6.73 -9.23 -21.11
CA ALA A 648 6.01 -7.99 -21.26
C ALA A 648 6.45 -7.03 -20.15
N TYR A 649 6.76 -5.80 -20.53
CA TYR A 649 6.87 -4.69 -19.59
C TYR A 649 5.58 -3.87 -19.64
N TYR A 650 5.07 -3.58 -18.46
CA TYR A 650 3.99 -2.62 -18.28
C TYR A 650 4.60 -1.35 -17.74
N TYR A 651 4.34 -0.27 -18.39
CA TYR A 651 4.83 1.05 -18.03
C TYR A 651 3.66 1.91 -17.58
N ASP A 652 3.86 2.65 -16.52
CA ASP A 652 2.96 3.70 -16.06
C ASP A 652 3.79 4.91 -15.68
N VAL A 653 3.57 6.02 -16.35
CA VAL A 653 4.43 7.19 -16.28
C VAL A 653 3.60 8.45 -16.10
N LYS A 654 4.01 9.24 -15.12
CA LYS A 654 3.53 10.59 -14.91
C LYS A 654 4.68 11.57 -15.07
N THR A 655 4.55 12.53 -15.95
CA THR A 655 5.62 13.46 -16.34
C THR A 655 5.07 14.81 -16.75
N HIS A 656 5.92 15.72 -17.19
CA HIS A 656 5.53 17.02 -17.73
C HIS A 656 5.64 17.03 -19.26
N TRP A 657 4.62 17.56 -19.94
CA TRP A 657 4.57 17.66 -21.39
C TRP A 657 4.57 19.12 -21.89
N LYS A 658 4.40 20.11 -20.98
CA LYS A 658 4.53 21.55 -21.24
C LYS A 658 5.12 22.29 -20.02
#